data_4b980d8b0393fe80d4e9c819f4fae287
#
_entry.id   4b980d8b0393fe80d4e9c819f4fae287
#
_cell.length_a   1.000
_cell.length_b   1.000
_cell.length_c   1.000
_cell.angle_alpha   90.00
_cell.angle_beta   90.00
_cell.angle_gamma   90.00
#
_symmetry.space_group_name_H-M   'P 1'
#
loop_
_entity.id
_entity.type
_entity.pdbx_description
1 polymer ?
#
loop_
_entity_poly.entity_id
_entity_poly.type
_entity_poly.pdbx_seq_one_letter_code
_entity_poly.pdbx_strand_id
1 'polypeptide(L)'
;MLLRLALSVLPIVGSALAQAGGPYVDPDNGITFSGYTDPVHGVTYGFVFPSVASGSQEFIGEIVAPLANQWVGVSPGGAMLNNLLLVAWPNAGKIVRSARYTTSVFSSRSVAMTGPVLTDLPSSKVNSTHWKWVYRCQNCVTWTTSSGPQSIPTNDFGVPAWATSTVAVDTPSDPQSTFLEHTDFGFYGLDFSQAHVSDDQYAIWAAGGTTGSPSPSPTTSTPSSTSSTSSTPTVVATPYDYIVVGGGAGGLIAADRLSEAGKKVLLLERGGPSLGSTGGTYQATWLKGTNFTKFDVPGLFETMFSDGNPFWWCKDVNVFAGCILGGGTAINGGLFWFPTYNDFSSGAGWPASWNNHGPYTAKLKARLPGSDHPSTDGKRYLEQTYDVASKLLNSQGYTNITINDNPDFKDHAYGYSTFDFANGKRAATISTYFQSAVARPNLTYKQYTMVLNVVRNGSQILGVKTNDTSLGPNGVIPLTPKGRVVLSAGSFGTPRILFRSGIGPSDMISLVQNDATAGPNLPPQADWINLPVGYNVSDNPSINLVFTHPSVDAYENWAQVWTNPRPADAAQYIKDQSGVLAQASPKLNFWRAYSSSDKRTRYLQGTVRPGAASVTTVYPYNASQIMTITAYLSTGITSRGRIGIDAALTARPLVNPWFVDPVDKAVLIQGLNDIVSGIQNVPGLTLITPDNTTTITDYVNNYDPGSLNSNHWVGPCSIGIVVDENTLVKGTKNLHIIDASIVPSLPVGNPSGTIMSAAEQAVAKVLALAGGP
;
A
#
# COMPACT_ATOMS: atom_id res chain seq x y z
N MET A 1 -24.41 -31.22 32.64
CA MET A 1 -24.37 -30.01 33.47
C MET A 1 -22.91 -29.60 33.56
N LEU A 2 -22.54 -28.60 32.82
CA LEU A 2 -21.46 -27.66 32.93
C LEU A 2 -21.15 -27.11 31.53
N LEU A 3 -21.83 -26.02 31.22
CA LEU A 3 -21.61 -25.13 30.08
C LEU A 3 -20.19 -24.56 30.22
N ARG A 4 -19.32 -24.78 29.23
CA ARG A 4 -18.15 -23.95 29.02
C ARG A 4 -18.44 -23.00 27.85
N LEU A 5 -18.81 -21.77 28.19
CA LEU A 5 -18.70 -20.62 27.29
C LEU A 5 -17.20 -20.43 27.00
N ALA A 6 -16.79 -20.72 25.79
CA ALA A 6 -15.56 -20.21 25.24
C ALA A 6 -15.89 -18.81 24.67
N LEU A 7 -15.60 -17.75 25.42
CA LEU A 7 -15.47 -16.41 24.85
C LEU A 7 -14.30 -16.46 23.87
N SER A 8 -14.60 -16.45 22.59
CA SER A 8 -13.65 -16.09 21.55
C SER A 8 -13.39 -14.58 21.68
N VAL A 9 -12.31 -14.22 22.33
CA VAL A 9 -11.73 -12.89 22.25
C VAL A 9 -11.18 -12.75 20.83
N LEU A 10 -11.97 -12.13 19.91
CA LEU A 10 -11.38 -11.54 18.72
C LEU A 10 -10.41 -10.47 19.19
N PRO A 11 -9.13 -10.50 18.79
CA PRO A 11 -8.31 -9.32 18.89
C PRO A 11 -8.92 -8.28 17.92
N ILE A 12 -9.48 -7.22 18.46
CA ILE A 12 -9.66 -5.98 17.71
C ILE A 12 -8.25 -5.53 17.38
N VAL A 13 -7.76 -5.89 16.20
CA VAL A 13 -6.53 -5.34 15.64
C VAL A 13 -6.88 -3.90 15.26
N GLY A 14 -6.67 -2.99 16.20
CA GLY A 14 -6.64 -1.57 15.93
C GLY A 14 -5.65 -1.34 14.79
N SER A 15 -6.12 -0.78 13.68
CA SER A 15 -5.32 -0.51 12.48
C SER A 15 -4.23 0.49 12.83
N ALA A 16 -3.04 -0.01 13.15
CA ALA A 16 -1.87 0.82 13.38
C ALA A 16 -1.44 1.46 12.07
N LEU A 17 -1.62 2.76 12.02
CA LEU A 17 -1.35 3.60 10.87
C LEU A 17 0.11 4.10 10.92
N ALA A 18 1.04 3.63 10.06
CA ALA A 18 2.29 4.35 9.80
C ALA A 18 2.08 5.42 8.71
N GLN A 19 1.93 6.69 9.06
CA GLN A 19 2.00 7.80 8.11
C GLN A 19 3.46 8.24 7.98
N ALA A 20 3.89 8.61 6.78
CA ALA A 20 5.19 9.21 6.61
C ALA A 20 5.15 10.60 7.25
N GLY A 21 6.05 10.84 8.18
CA GLY A 21 6.34 12.16 8.69
C GLY A 21 7.15 12.98 7.69
N GLY A 22 7.25 14.27 7.94
CA GLY A 22 8.02 15.20 7.13
C GLY A 22 8.53 16.38 7.97
N PRO A 23 9.33 17.26 7.38
CA PRO A 23 9.83 18.44 8.08
C PRO A 23 8.70 19.44 8.36
N TYR A 24 8.69 19.99 9.57
CA TYR A 24 7.85 21.14 9.96
C TYR A 24 8.61 22.06 10.91
N VAL A 25 8.24 23.33 10.94
CA VAL A 25 8.83 24.30 11.87
C VAL A 25 7.85 24.58 12.98
N ASP A 26 8.26 24.38 14.23
CA ASP A 26 7.46 24.79 15.40
C ASP A 26 7.44 26.35 15.48
N PRO A 27 6.26 26.97 15.40
CA PRO A 27 6.15 28.44 15.38
C PRO A 27 6.53 29.11 16.71
N ASP A 28 6.58 28.37 17.81
CA ASP A 28 6.90 28.93 19.12
C ASP A 28 8.41 29.02 19.39
N ASN A 29 9.21 28.16 18.78
CA ASN A 29 10.66 28.05 19.06
C ASN A 29 11.54 28.09 17.80
N GLY A 30 10.94 27.99 16.60
CA GLY A 30 11.66 27.99 15.32
C GLY A 30 12.49 26.73 15.03
N ILE A 31 12.32 25.66 15.84
CA ILE A 31 12.98 24.38 15.60
C ILE A 31 12.33 23.71 14.40
N THR A 32 13.16 23.27 13.46
CA THR A 32 12.71 22.43 12.36
C THR A 32 12.79 20.96 12.78
N PHE A 33 11.64 20.34 12.99
CA PHE A 33 11.53 18.92 13.30
C PHE A 33 11.25 18.11 12.03
N SER A 34 11.74 16.88 11.98
CA SER A 34 11.15 15.83 11.17
C SER A 34 10.12 15.11 12.03
N GLY A 35 8.84 15.11 11.62
CA GLY A 35 7.79 14.58 12.50
C GLY A 35 6.51 14.23 11.79
N TYR A 36 5.54 13.83 12.59
CA TYR A 36 4.26 13.27 12.17
C TYR A 36 3.13 13.79 13.06
N THR A 37 2.01 14.13 12.47
CA THR A 37 0.77 14.42 13.22
C THR A 37 -0.23 13.29 12.99
N ASP A 38 -0.63 12.63 14.08
CA ASP A 38 -1.71 11.65 14.04
C ASP A 38 -3.04 12.34 13.71
N PRO A 39 -3.70 12.00 12.60
CA PRO A 39 -4.91 12.68 12.16
C PRO A 39 -6.15 12.30 12.97
N VAL A 40 -6.09 11.21 13.75
CA VAL A 40 -7.24 10.73 14.55
C VAL A 40 -7.30 11.47 15.88
N HIS A 41 -6.15 11.56 16.58
CA HIS A 41 -6.07 12.15 17.91
C HIS A 41 -5.51 13.58 17.90
N GLY A 42 -5.00 14.04 16.73
CA GLY A 42 -4.40 15.37 16.60
C GLY A 42 -3.08 15.52 17.33
N VAL A 43 -2.37 14.42 17.61
CA VAL A 43 -1.08 14.44 18.31
C VAL A 43 0.06 14.56 17.33
N THR A 44 0.94 15.54 17.53
CA THR A 44 2.15 15.73 16.73
C THR A 44 3.38 15.20 17.47
N TYR A 45 4.24 14.49 16.76
CA TYR A 45 5.52 13.95 17.22
C TYR A 45 6.64 14.49 16.33
N GLY A 46 7.69 15.04 16.91
CA GLY A 46 8.84 15.59 16.17
C GLY A 46 10.17 15.14 16.73
N PHE A 47 11.19 15.03 15.84
CA PHE A 47 12.57 14.69 16.17
C PHE A 47 13.54 15.60 15.41
N VAL A 48 14.62 15.98 16.06
CA VAL A 48 15.79 16.60 15.43
C VAL A 48 17.06 16.12 16.11
N PHE A 49 18.06 15.76 15.33
CA PHE A 49 19.34 15.23 15.77
C PHE A 49 20.48 16.20 15.45
N PRO A 50 21.59 16.19 16.22
CA PRO A 50 22.83 16.84 15.82
C PRO A 50 23.37 16.18 14.55
N SER A 51 24.47 16.73 13.99
CA SER A 51 25.06 16.18 12.76
C SER A 51 25.44 14.70 12.93
N VAL A 52 25.33 13.93 11.83
CA VAL A 52 25.76 12.53 11.80
C VAL A 52 27.20 12.35 12.26
N ALA A 53 28.08 13.30 11.88
CA ALA A 53 29.50 13.26 12.21
C ALA A 53 29.80 13.40 13.71
N SER A 54 28.88 13.95 14.48
CA SER A 54 29.04 14.11 15.95
C SER A 54 29.05 12.80 16.71
N GLY A 55 28.42 11.75 16.19
CA GLY A 55 28.21 10.47 16.89
C GLY A 55 27.39 10.63 18.18
N SER A 56 26.60 11.69 18.28
CA SER A 56 25.85 12.07 19.48
C SER A 56 24.81 11.03 19.86
N GLN A 57 24.61 10.82 21.17
CA GLN A 57 23.61 9.90 21.75
C GLN A 57 22.36 10.64 22.23
N GLU A 58 22.02 11.77 21.61
CA GLU A 58 20.89 12.59 22.03
C GLU A 58 20.10 13.14 20.86
N PHE A 59 18.88 13.60 21.15
CA PHE A 59 18.03 14.33 20.22
C PHE A 59 17.13 15.33 20.97
N ILE A 60 16.58 16.29 20.22
CA ILE A 60 15.46 17.11 20.70
C ILE A 60 14.18 16.52 20.12
N GLY A 61 13.19 16.29 20.99
CA GLY A 61 11.88 15.79 20.62
C GLY A 61 10.77 16.78 20.92
N GLU A 62 9.64 16.62 20.23
CA GLU A 62 8.41 17.36 20.48
C GLU A 62 7.21 16.43 20.51
N ILE A 63 6.29 16.66 21.49
CA ILE A 63 4.94 16.12 21.52
C ILE A 63 3.97 17.28 21.70
N VAL A 64 3.02 17.44 20.77
CA VAL A 64 1.90 18.38 20.90
C VAL A 64 0.60 17.59 20.90
N ALA A 65 -0.21 17.71 21.93
CA ALA A 65 -1.42 16.90 22.05
C ALA A 65 -2.62 17.74 22.55
N PRO A 66 -3.84 17.52 22.03
CA PRO A 66 -5.06 18.02 22.63
C PRO A 66 -5.21 17.55 24.09
N LEU A 67 -5.84 18.37 24.95
CA LEU A 67 -6.08 18.03 26.37
C LEU A 67 -6.95 16.77 26.57
N ALA A 68 -7.69 16.35 25.55
CA ALA A 68 -8.45 15.09 25.56
C ALA A 68 -7.54 13.86 25.70
N ASN A 69 -6.29 13.95 25.21
CA ASN A 69 -5.28 12.92 25.40
C ASN A 69 -4.64 13.11 26.77
N GLN A 70 -5.10 12.31 27.75
CA GLN A 70 -4.72 12.40 29.15
C GLN A 70 -3.26 11.96 29.39
N TRP A 71 -2.73 11.08 28.53
CA TRP A 71 -1.31 10.81 28.40
C TRP A 71 -0.97 10.38 26.98
N VAL A 72 0.25 10.64 26.56
CA VAL A 72 0.80 10.27 25.27
C VAL A 72 2.18 9.68 25.45
N GLY A 73 2.47 8.62 24.68
CA GLY A 73 3.77 7.98 24.64
C GLY A 73 4.33 7.87 23.22
N VAL A 74 5.64 7.91 23.09
CA VAL A 74 6.35 7.61 21.84
C VAL A 74 7.48 6.63 22.08
N SER A 75 7.62 5.64 21.23
CA SER A 75 8.77 4.72 21.17
C SER A 75 9.56 5.01 19.90
N PRO A 76 10.71 5.68 19.99
CA PRO A 76 11.55 5.94 18.83
C PRO A 76 12.09 4.68 18.14
N GLY A 77 12.21 3.58 18.89
CA GLY A 77 12.64 2.27 18.37
C GLY A 77 11.52 1.44 17.73
N GLY A 78 10.28 1.94 17.72
CA GLY A 78 9.18 1.36 16.95
C GLY A 78 8.41 0.21 17.59
N ALA A 79 8.72 -0.19 18.83
CA ALA A 79 8.00 -1.25 19.53
C ALA A 79 7.74 -0.89 20.99
N MET A 80 6.73 -1.49 21.60
CA MET A 80 6.47 -1.35 23.04
C MET A 80 7.49 -2.14 23.87
N LEU A 81 7.76 -3.41 23.46
CA LEU A 81 8.62 -4.31 24.21
C LEU A 81 10.10 -4.00 24.00
N ASN A 82 10.86 -4.00 25.11
CA ASN A 82 12.33 -3.85 25.10
C ASN A 82 12.82 -2.58 24.39
N ASN A 83 12.00 -1.53 24.39
CA ASN A 83 12.32 -0.24 23.77
C ASN A 83 12.22 0.91 24.77
N LEU A 84 12.89 2.01 24.43
CA LEU A 84 12.71 3.29 25.10
C LEU A 84 11.30 3.79 24.83
N LEU A 85 10.54 4.03 25.91
CA LEU A 85 9.21 4.62 25.91
C LEU A 85 9.27 5.99 26.58
N LEU A 86 9.04 7.06 25.84
CA LEU A 86 8.94 8.42 26.34
C LEU A 86 7.47 8.75 26.52
N VAL A 87 7.04 8.93 27.76
CA VAL A 87 5.64 9.14 28.12
C VAL A 87 5.48 10.49 28.81
N ALA A 88 4.45 11.26 28.47
CA ALA A 88 4.15 12.55 29.09
C ALA A 88 2.64 12.78 29.25
N TRP A 89 2.28 13.64 30.18
CA TRP A 89 0.91 14.08 30.46
C TRP A 89 0.86 15.45 31.11
N PRO A 90 -0.24 16.21 30.96
CA PRO A 90 -0.43 17.49 31.65
C PRO A 90 -0.91 17.26 33.08
N ASN A 91 -0.35 18.04 34.03
CA ASN A 91 -0.81 18.10 35.41
C ASN A 91 -0.66 19.52 35.96
N ALA A 92 -1.75 20.12 36.42
CA ALA A 92 -1.77 21.44 37.04
C ALA A 92 -0.98 22.53 36.29
N GLY A 93 -1.15 22.56 34.93
CA GLY A 93 -0.48 23.53 34.06
C GLY A 93 0.99 23.23 33.77
N LYS A 94 1.50 22.08 34.16
CA LYS A 94 2.86 21.58 33.91
C LYS A 94 2.81 20.27 33.12
N ILE A 95 3.92 19.92 32.51
CA ILE A 95 4.12 18.60 31.86
C ILE A 95 4.84 17.69 32.85
N VAL A 96 4.27 16.53 33.12
CA VAL A 96 4.93 15.42 33.81
C VAL A 96 5.38 14.40 32.75
N ARG A 97 6.59 13.90 32.87
CA ARG A 97 7.25 13.04 31.88
C ARG A 97 8.05 11.92 32.50
N SER A 98 8.25 10.84 31.75
CA SER A 98 8.96 9.67 32.23
C SER A 98 9.59 8.91 31.03
N ALA A 99 10.85 8.50 31.19
CA ALA A 99 11.46 7.50 30.30
C ALA A 99 11.24 6.11 30.91
N ARG A 100 10.67 5.19 30.15
CA ARG A 100 10.24 3.87 30.62
C ARG A 100 10.61 2.77 29.66
N TYR A 101 10.50 1.53 30.08
CA TYR A 101 10.51 0.35 29.23
C TYR A 101 9.62 -0.76 29.81
N THR A 102 9.28 -1.74 28.99
CA THR A 102 8.56 -2.94 29.43
C THR A 102 9.09 -4.19 28.72
N THR A 103 9.05 -5.32 29.42
CA THR A 103 9.44 -6.64 28.89
C THR A 103 8.24 -7.56 28.64
N SER A 104 7.01 -7.10 28.92
CA SER A 104 5.79 -7.90 28.77
C SER A 104 4.63 -7.05 28.27
N VAL A 105 3.88 -7.56 27.30
CA VAL A 105 2.62 -6.95 26.82
C VAL A 105 1.45 -7.18 27.78
N PHE A 106 1.59 -8.12 28.72
CA PHE A 106 0.53 -8.48 29.67
C PHE A 106 0.74 -7.81 31.05
N SER A 107 1.84 -7.07 31.26
CA SER A 107 2.05 -6.33 32.48
C SER A 107 1.55 -4.90 32.28
N SER A 108 0.56 -4.48 33.06
CA SER A 108 0.09 -3.08 33.13
C SER A 108 1.14 -2.09 33.68
N ARG A 109 2.40 -2.50 33.80
CA ARG A 109 3.47 -1.69 34.43
C ARG A 109 4.70 -1.63 33.54
N SER A 110 4.82 -0.54 32.78
CA SER A 110 6.14 -0.09 32.34
C SER A 110 6.93 0.43 33.55
N VAL A 111 8.24 0.15 33.60
CA VAL A 111 9.13 0.58 34.67
C VAL A 111 10.03 1.71 34.18
N ALA A 112 10.54 2.51 35.12
CA ALA A 112 11.51 3.57 34.82
C ALA A 112 12.73 2.98 34.11
N MET A 113 13.17 3.63 33.04
CA MET A 113 14.40 3.29 32.34
C MET A 113 15.56 4.12 32.93
N THR A 114 16.63 3.46 33.34
CA THR A 114 17.86 4.13 33.77
C THR A 114 18.74 4.42 32.57
N GLY A 115 19.36 5.60 32.52
CA GLY A 115 20.24 6.05 31.47
C GLY A 115 19.75 7.29 30.72
N PRO A 116 18.54 7.30 30.13
CA PRO A 116 17.97 8.50 29.52
C PRO A 116 17.86 9.68 30.47
N VAL A 117 18.27 10.86 30.01
CA VAL A 117 18.11 12.13 30.76
C VAL A 117 17.20 13.06 29.95
N LEU A 118 16.06 13.41 30.53
CA LEU A 118 15.04 14.26 29.92
C LEU A 118 15.12 15.68 30.50
N THR A 119 15.35 16.67 29.64
CA THR A 119 15.37 18.09 30.02
C THR A 119 14.31 18.82 29.21
N ASP A 120 13.38 19.51 29.90
CA ASP A 120 12.36 20.33 29.27
C ASP A 120 12.98 21.55 28.61
N LEU A 121 12.55 21.89 27.42
CA LEU A 121 12.91 23.14 26.75
C LEU A 121 11.84 24.23 27.02
N PRO A 122 12.23 25.52 26.95
CA PRO A 122 11.37 26.65 27.35
C PRO A 122 10.04 26.78 26.64
N SER A 123 9.92 26.22 25.42
CA SER A 123 8.68 26.24 24.66
C SER A 123 7.63 25.19 25.10
N SER A 124 7.95 24.36 26.10
CA SER A 124 6.98 23.45 26.71
C SER A 124 5.90 24.22 27.45
N LYS A 125 4.62 23.93 27.17
CA LYS A 125 3.49 24.66 27.75
C LYS A 125 2.21 23.87 27.80
N VAL A 126 1.30 24.27 28.68
CA VAL A 126 -0.09 23.80 28.70
C VAL A 126 -0.99 25.01 28.51
N ASN A 127 -1.94 24.96 27.59
CA ASN A 127 -2.93 26.01 27.37
C ASN A 127 -4.37 25.44 27.49
N SER A 128 -5.39 26.20 27.10
CA SER A 128 -6.79 25.81 27.25
C SER A 128 -7.25 24.68 26.31
N THR A 129 -6.46 24.32 25.30
CA THR A 129 -6.83 23.33 24.30
C THR A 129 -5.83 22.21 24.14
N HIS A 130 -4.53 22.51 24.33
CA HIS A 130 -3.43 21.59 24.07
C HIS A 130 -2.38 21.67 25.17
N TRP A 131 -1.56 20.64 25.23
CA TRP A 131 -0.28 20.66 25.91
C TRP A 131 0.83 20.35 24.91
N LYS A 132 1.98 20.97 25.09
CA LYS A 132 3.17 20.79 24.26
C LYS A 132 4.37 20.51 25.15
N TRP A 133 5.07 19.42 24.84
CA TRP A 133 6.31 19.04 25.48
C TRP A 133 7.44 19.05 24.47
N VAL A 134 8.37 19.98 24.61
CA VAL A 134 9.61 20.06 23.83
C VAL A 134 10.75 19.70 24.76
N TYR A 135 11.57 18.76 24.39
CA TYR A 135 12.54 18.18 25.30
C TYR A 135 13.84 17.77 24.61
N ARG A 136 14.93 17.87 25.35
CA ARG A 136 16.20 17.23 25.01
C ARG A 136 16.27 15.88 25.68
N CYS A 137 16.58 14.83 24.91
CA CYS A 137 16.72 13.46 25.39
C CYS A 137 18.18 13.02 25.22
N GLN A 138 18.94 12.98 26.30
CA GLN A 138 20.33 12.54 26.31
C GLN A 138 20.44 11.06 26.67
N ASN A 139 21.40 10.35 26.09
CA ASN A 139 21.56 8.88 26.19
C ASN A 139 20.30 8.13 25.69
N CYS A 140 19.68 8.63 24.63
CA CYS A 140 18.41 8.13 24.12
C CYS A 140 18.51 7.51 22.73
N VAL A 141 19.67 7.53 22.08
CA VAL A 141 19.86 6.98 20.73
C VAL A 141 20.16 5.48 20.78
N THR A 142 20.86 5.03 21.81
CA THR A 142 21.16 3.61 22.04
C THR A 142 20.83 3.19 23.46
N TRP A 143 20.34 1.98 23.66
CA TRP A 143 20.07 1.41 24.97
C TRP A 143 20.26 -0.12 24.95
N THR A 144 20.42 -0.74 26.12
CA THR A 144 20.55 -2.19 26.27
C THR A 144 19.38 -2.74 27.05
N THR A 145 18.80 -3.82 26.56
CA THR A 145 17.70 -4.57 27.20
C THR A 145 18.07 -6.03 27.37
N SER A 146 17.19 -6.82 27.97
CA SER A 146 17.36 -8.28 28.05
C SER A 146 17.43 -8.97 26.67
N SER A 147 16.92 -8.31 25.63
CA SER A 147 16.98 -8.78 24.24
C SER A 147 18.23 -8.32 23.48
N GLY A 148 19.17 -7.64 24.17
CA GLY A 148 20.41 -7.10 23.60
C GLY A 148 20.34 -5.59 23.33
N PRO A 149 21.37 -5.03 22.67
CA PRO A 149 21.45 -3.62 22.33
C PRO A 149 20.38 -3.22 21.29
N GLN A 150 19.80 -2.05 21.49
CA GLN A 150 18.80 -1.44 20.64
C GLN A 150 19.24 -0.02 20.28
N SER A 151 18.76 0.53 19.18
CA SER A 151 19.07 1.90 18.74
C SER A 151 17.98 2.50 17.89
N ILE A 152 17.92 3.84 17.83
CA ILE A 152 17.19 4.58 16.80
C ILE A 152 18.02 4.54 15.52
N PRO A 153 17.43 4.28 14.34
CA PRO A 153 18.14 4.34 13.05
C PRO A 153 18.31 5.80 12.59
N THR A 154 19.15 6.58 13.29
CA THR A 154 19.24 8.05 13.07
C THR A 154 19.65 8.47 11.66
N ASN A 155 20.31 7.59 10.89
CA ASN A 155 20.74 7.85 9.52
C ASN A 155 19.92 7.11 8.47
N ASP A 156 18.77 6.58 8.85
CA ASP A 156 17.96 5.73 7.99
C ASP A 156 16.47 5.96 8.26
N PHE A 157 15.65 5.32 7.49
CA PHE A 157 14.21 5.29 7.72
C PHE A 157 13.89 4.47 8.98
N GLY A 158 13.16 5.09 9.90
CA GLY A 158 12.67 4.45 11.11
C GLY A 158 11.15 4.41 11.16
N VAL A 159 10.63 3.59 12.06
CA VAL A 159 9.18 3.45 12.28
C VAL A 159 8.88 3.61 13.76
N PRO A 160 8.89 4.84 14.30
CA PRO A 160 8.46 5.09 15.68
C PRO A 160 7.04 4.60 15.91
N ALA A 161 6.80 4.12 17.15
CA ALA A 161 5.46 3.81 17.63
C ALA A 161 4.94 4.92 18.53
N TRP A 162 3.64 5.15 18.53
CA TRP A 162 2.95 6.04 19.46
C TRP A 162 1.84 5.32 20.20
N ALA A 163 1.50 5.84 21.37
CA ALA A 163 0.33 5.43 22.14
C ALA A 163 -0.31 6.63 22.79
N THR A 164 -1.63 6.63 22.93
CA THR A 164 -2.39 7.67 23.62
C THR A 164 -3.52 7.08 24.44
N SER A 165 -3.94 7.81 25.48
CA SER A 165 -5.09 7.43 26.29
C SER A 165 -5.94 8.62 26.66
N THR A 166 -7.25 8.43 26.63
CA THR A 166 -8.23 9.36 27.17
C THR A 166 -8.48 9.16 28.67
N VAL A 167 -7.81 8.17 29.29
CA VAL A 167 -7.86 7.88 30.72
C VAL A 167 -6.61 8.45 31.40
N ALA A 168 -6.80 9.23 32.44
CA ALA A 168 -5.70 9.82 33.17
C ALA A 168 -4.84 8.76 33.90
N VAL A 169 -3.58 9.11 34.17
CA VAL A 169 -2.68 8.30 34.98
C VAL A 169 -3.16 8.29 36.45
N ASP A 170 -2.80 7.27 37.22
CA ASP A 170 -3.32 7.06 38.58
C ASP A 170 -2.90 8.18 39.60
N THR A 171 -1.67 8.67 39.46
CA THR A 171 -1.11 9.75 40.31
C THR A 171 -0.47 10.82 39.41
N PRO A 172 -1.24 11.79 38.86
CA PRO A 172 -0.76 12.71 37.85
C PRO A 172 0.46 13.57 38.22
N SER A 173 0.75 13.76 39.53
CA SER A 173 1.93 14.49 39.97
C SER A 173 3.21 13.64 40.03
N ASP A 174 3.11 12.32 39.94
CA ASP A 174 4.23 11.39 40.08
C ASP A 174 4.73 10.92 38.67
N PRO A 175 5.98 11.24 38.29
CA PRO A 175 6.57 10.72 37.05
C PRO A 175 6.61 9.18 36.96
N GLN A 176 6.51 8.50 38.12
CA GLN A 176 6.45 7.04 38.17
C GLN A 176 5.02 6.49 38.31
N SER A 177 4.00 7.34 38.12
CA SER A 177 2.61 6.92 38.15
C SER A 177 2.34 5.68 37.34
N THR A 178 1.54 4.78 37.86
CA THR A 178 0.92 3.72 37.05
C THR A 178 -0.20 4.29 36.20
N PHE A 179 -0.53 3.63 35.10
CA PHE A 179 -1.64 3.98 34.22
C PHE A 179 -2.16 2.73 33.52
N LEU A 180 -3.40 2.80 33.09
CA LEU A 180 -4.03 1.73 32.31
C LEU A 180 -3.41 1.66 30.90
N GLU A 181 -3.68 0.55 30.21
CA GLU A 181 -3.33 0.39 28.80
C GLU A 181 -3.83 1.57 27.97
N HIS A 182 -3.07 1.92 26.92
CA HIS A 182 -3.46 2.96 25.97
C HIS A 182 -4.83 2.67 25.36
N THR A 183 -5.60 3.72 25.09
CA THR A 183 -6.89 3.58 24.40
C THR A 183 -6.71 3.43 22.90
N ASP A 184 -5.58 3.92 22.36
CA ASP A 184 -5.18 3.69 20.98
C ASP A 184 -3.65 3.77 20.82
N PHE A 185 -3.12 3.16 19.77
CA PHE A 185 -1.71 3.17 19.43
C PHE A 185 -1.50 3.03 17.93
N GLY A 186 -0.31 3.37 17.48
CA GLY A 186 0.05 3.22 16.07
C GLY A 186 1.55 3.38 15.84
N PHE A 187 1.88 3.37 14.55
CA PHE A 187 3.25 3.54 14.09
C PHE A 187 3.26 4.61 12.99
N TYR A 188 4.37 5.26 12.75
CA TYR A 188 4.55 6.18 11.62
C TYR A 188 5.95 6.05 11.05
N GLY A 189 6.06 6.18 9.73
CA GLY A 189 7.35 6.18 9.04
C GLY A 189 8.01 7.55 9.16
N LEU A 190 9.29 7.59 9.50
CA LEU A 190 10.08 8.81 9.56
C LEU A 190 11.47 8.56 8.95
N ASP A 191 11.85 9.37 7.98
CA ASP A 191 13.22 9.38 7.48
C ASP A 191 14.07 10.22 8.45
N PHE A 192 14.71 9.55 9.39
CA PHE A 192 15.57 10.20 10.38
C PHE A 192 16.83 10.82 9.74
N SER A 193 17.25 10.38 8.55
CA SER A 193 18.37 10.99 7.85
C SER A 193 18.11 12.46 7.50
N GLN A 194 16.84 12.86 7.37
CA GLN A 194 16.40 14.22 7.12
C GLN A 194 16.21 15.04 8.40
N ALA A 195 16.39 14.44 9.57
CA ALA A 195 16.19 15.09 10.87
C ALA A 195 17.49 15.67 11.45
N HIS A 196 18.60 15.64 10.73
CA HIS A 196 19.89 16.14 11.19
C HIS A 196 20.09 17.61 10.86
N VAL A 197 20.70 18.34 11.82
CA VAL A 197 21.13 19.73 11.66
C VAL A 197 22.60 19.87 12.05
N SER A 198 23.22 21.03 11.77
CA SER A 198 24.59 21.29 12.22
C SER A 198 24.69 21.27 13.75
N ASP A 199 25.84 20.87 14.29
CA ASP A 199 26.05 20.81 15.74
C ASP A 199 25.87 22.17 16.40
N ASP A 200 26.28 23.27 15.74
CA ASP A 200 26.08 24.64 16.24
C ASP A 200 24.59 24.99 16.34
N GLN A 201 23.80 24.65 15.33
CA GLN A 201 22.36 24.89 15.34
C GLN A 201 21.64 24.03 16.39
N TYR A 202 22.04 22.79 16.50
CA TYR A 202 21.52 21.88 17.52
C TYR A 202 21.82 22.40 18.94
N ALA A 203 23.07 22.84 19.18
CA ALA A 203 23.48 23.39 20.48
C ALA A 203 22.67 24.63 20.89
N ILE A 204 22.35 25.52 19.93
CA ILE A 204 21.49 26.67 20.18
C ILE A 204 20.09 26.21 20.64
N TRP A 205 19.48 25.30 19.91
CA TRP A 205 18.15 24.78 20.26
C TRP A 205 18.14 23.98 21.56
N ALA A 206 19.17 23.16 21.78
CA ALA A 206 19.32 22.39 23.03
C ALA A 206 19.51 23.26 24.26
N ALA A 207 20.02 24.49 24.11
CA ALA A 207 20.10 25.50 25.16
C ALA A 207 18.83 26.34 25.33
N GLY A 208 17.78 26.06 24.50
CA GLY A 208 16.52 26.82 24.52
C GLY A 208 16.57 28.15 23.75
N GLY A 209 17.59 28.36 22.93
CA GLY A 209 17.71 29.54 22.08
C GLY A 209 16.82 29.44 20.84
N THR A 210 16.32 30.57 20.35
CA THR A 210 15.69 30.68 19.01
C THR A 210 16.77 31.12 18.01
N THR A 211 16.62 30.78 16.73
CA THR A 211 17.56 31.20 15.69
C THR A 211 17.70 32.71 15.62
N GLY A 212 18.76 33.23 16.22
CA GLY A 212 19.20 34.62 16.02
C GLY A 212 20.10 34.69 14.79
N SER A 213 19.82 35.61 13.87
CA SER A 213 20.72 35.99 12.80
C SER A 213 22.16 36.26 13.30
N PRO A 214 23.21 35.89 12.56
CA PRO A 214 24.58 36.18 12.98
C PRO A 214 24.77 37.70 13.11
N SER A 215 25.24 38.13 14.28
CA SER A 215 25.51 39.54 14.62
C SER A 215 26.74 40.04 13.84
N PRO A 216 26.66 41.10 13.06
CA PRO A 216 27.85 41.83 12.60
C PRO A 216 28.33 42.79 13.70
N SER A 217 29.65 42.85 13.89
CA SER A 217 30.35 43.83 14.74
C SER A 217 29.97 45.27 14.42
N PRO A 218 30.02 46.17 15.39
CA PRO A 218 29.39 47.49 15.28
C PRO A 218 30.22 48.45 14.47
N THR A 219 29.62 49.00 13.41
CA THR A 219 30.02 50.30 12.83
C THR A 219 28.83 51.23 12.89
N THR A 220 29.06 52.34 13.56
CA THR A 220 28.14 53.47 13.73
C THR A 220 27.81 54.15 12.42
N SER A 221 26.50 54.30 12.11
CA SER A 221 25.96 55.46 11.36
C SER A 221 24.43 55.50 11.48
N THR A 222 23.93 56.70 11.59
CA THR A 222 22.64 57.25 11.97
C THR A 222 21.47 56.90 11.03
N PRO A 223 20.18 56.94 11.47
CA PRO A 223 19.06 56.24 10.85
C PRO A 223 18.43 57.00 9.68
N SER A 224 18.09 56.24 8.65
CA SER A 224 17.12 56.67 7.66
C SER A 224 16.00 55.61 7.60
N SER A 225 14.81 56.07 7.92
CA SER A 225 13.58 55.28 7.96
C SER A 225 13.15 54.91 6.55
N THR A 226 13.21 53.62 6.22
CA THR A 226 12.44 53.04 5.13
C THR A 226 11.79 51.74 5.63
N SER A 227 10.48 51.75 5.64
CA SER A 227 9.63 50.59 5.93
C SER A 227 9.88 49.48 4.91
N SER A 228 10.63 48.46 5.29
CA SER A 228 10.72 47.22 4.52
C SER A 228 9.62 46.25 4.97
N THR A 229 8.60 46.13 4.16
CA THR A 229 7.69 44.99 4.20
C THR A 229 8.50 43.71 4.03
N SER A 230 8.55 42.84 5.07
CA SER A 230 9.15 41.53 4.97
C SER A 230 8.27 40.70 4.03
N SER A 231 8.69 40.50 2.80
CA SER A 231 8.08 39.53 1.91
C SER A 231 8.45 38.12 2.36
N THR A 232 7.48 37.40 2.89
CA THR A 232 7.57 35.90 3.01
C THR A 232 7.99 35.38 1.64
N PRO A 233 8.95 34.42 1.56
CA PRO A 233 9.32 33.83 0.27
C PRO A 233 8.07 33.24 -0.40
N THR A 234 7.65 33.80 -1.51
CA THR A 234 6.51 33.27 -2.26
C THR A 234 6.97 31.98 -2.93
N VAL A 235 6.41 30.85 -2.50
CA VAL A 235 6.64 29.56 -3.15
C VAL A 235 6.13 29.66 -4.60
N VAL A 236 7.03 29.58 -5.56
CA VAL A 236 6.69 29.63 -6.99
C VAL A 236 6.51 28.20 -7.49
N ALA A 237 5.27 27.86 -7.80
CA ALA A 237 4.95 26.53 -8.33
C ALA A 237 5.45 26.37 -9.78
N THR A 238 6.09 25.23 -10.07
CA THR A 238 6.52 24.86 -11.41
C THR A 238 5.36 24.25 -12.21
N PRO A 239 4.98 24.78 -13.39
CA PRO A 239 3.96 24.16 -14.24
C PRO A 239 4.52 22.95 -15.00
N TYR A 240 3.66 21.95 -15.24
CA TYR A 240 3.97 20.71 -15.95
C TYR A 240 3.02 20.48 -17.12
N ASP A 241 3.52 19.79 -18.17
CA ASP A 241 2.70 19.35 -19.30
C ASP A 241 1.77 18.21 -18.88
N TYR A 242 2.30 17.31 -18.09
CA TYR A 242 1.52 16.22 -17.50
C TYR A 242 1.81 16.07 -16.01
N ILE A 243 0.74 15.93 -15.22
CA ILE A 243 0.83 15.50 -13.84
C ILE A 243 0.21 14.11 -13.76
N VAL A 244 1.04 13.10 -13.44
CA VAL A 244 0.61 11.70 -13.25
C VAL A 244 0.47 11.45 -11.75
N VAL A 245 -0.72 11.03 -11.33
CA VAL A 245 -1.10 10.85 -9.94
C VAL A 245 -1.16 9.37 -9.58
N GLY A 246 -0.18 8.88 -8.86
CA GLY A 246 0.01 7.49 -8.45
C GLY A 246 1.10 6.78 -9.22
N GLY A 247 2.07 6.22 -8.51
CA GLY A 247 3.19 5.42 -9.01
C GLY A 247 2.90 3.92 -9.09
N GLY A 248 1.64 3.52 -9.36
CA GLY A 248 1.25 2.14 -9.63
C GLY A 248 1.50 1.73 -11.08
N ALA A 249 1.04 0.52 -11.46
CA ALA A 249 1.30 -0.06 -12.77
C ALA A 249 0.99 0.87 -13.95
N GLY A 250 -0.23 1.44 -13.99
CA GLY A 250 -0.64 2.35 -15.05
C GLY A 250 0.11 3.68 -15.05
N GLY A 251 0.32 4.25 -13.86
CA GLY A 251 1.00 5.55 -13.70
C GLY A 251 2.47 5.49 -14.10
N LEU A 252 3.18 4.41 -13.79
CA LEU A 252 4.59 4.23 -14.20
C LEU A 252 4.73 4.08 -15.71
N ILE A 253 3.82 3.36 -16.38
CA ILE A 253 3.76 3.27 -17.84
C ILE A 253 3.47 4.66 -18.43
N ALA A 254 2.47 5.38 -17.90
CA ALA A 254 2.12 6.72 -18.38
C ALA A 254 3.29 7.70 -18.20
N ALA A 255 3.95 7.73 -17.05
CA ALA A 255 5.08 8.62 -16.78
C ALA A 255 6.26 8.35 -17.71
N ASP A 256 6.57 7.07 -17.98
CA ASP A 256 7.63 6.66 -18.89
C ASP A 256 7.34 7.11 -20.32
N ARG A 257 6.17 6.75 -20.87
CA ARG A 257 5.81 7.05 -22.25
C ARG A 257 5.63 8.55 -22.50
N LEU A 258 5.08 9.29 -21.55
CA LEU A 258 4.92 10.73 -21.68
C LEU A 258 6.28 11.45 -21.65
N SER A 259 7.19 11.05 -20.76
CA SER A 259 8.56 11.61 -20.72
C SER A 259 9.40 11.18 -21.92
N GLU A 260 9.25 9.95 -22.41
CA GLU A 260 9.86 9.46 -23.68
C GLU A 260 9.42 10.32 -24.88
N ALA A 261 8.16 10.79 -24.90
CA ALA A 261 7.62 11.69 -25.91
C ALA A 261 8.08 13.17 -25.73
N GLY A 262 9.06 13.42 -24.85
CA GLY A 262 9.64 14.75 -24.63
C GLY A 262 8.79 15.69 -23.78
N LYS A 263 7.71 15.23 -23.14
CA LYS A 263 6.83 16.07 -22.32
C LYS A 263 7.44 16.30 -20.94
N LYS A 264 7.19 17.47 -20.35
CA LYS A 264 7.58 17.78 -18.97
C LYS A 264 6.57 17.13 -18.01
N VAL A 265 6.99 16.06 -17.34
CA VAL A 265 6.13 15.20 -16.53
C VAL A 265 6.46 15.33 -15.04
N LEU A 266 5.42 15.43 -14.22
CA LEU A 266 5.51 15.25 -12.77
C LEU A 266 4.80 13.95 -12.40
N LEU A 267 5.50 13.02 -11.76
CA LEU A 267 4.96 11.81 -11.16
C LEU A 267 4.85 12.00 -9.65
N LEU A 268 3.65 11.87 -9.10
CA LEU A 268 3.35 11.99 -7.67
C LEU A 268 2.96 10.63 -7.10
N GLU A 269 3.68 10.15 -6.09
CA GLU A 269 3.35 8.92 -5.36
C GLU A 269 3.16 9.26 -3.86
N ARG A 270 2.07 8.76 -3.27
CA ARG A 270 1.76 9.01 -1.86
C ARG A 270 2.58 8.16 -0.90
N GLY A 271 3.02 6.99 -1.35
CA GLY A 271 3.87 6.09 -0.58
C GLY A 271 5.35 6.36 -0.79
N GLY A 272 6.14 5.59 -0.05
CA GLY A 272 7.60 5.61 -0.14
C GLY A 272 8.15 4.62 -1.16
N PRO A 273 9.49 4.47 -1.21
CA PRO A 273 10.16 3.51 -2.07
C PRO A 273 9.87 2.07 -1.61
N SER A 274 9.87 1.12 -2.55
CA SER A 274 9.66 -0.30 -2.27
C SER A 274 10.92 -1.12 -2.43
N LEU A 275 11.46 -1.20 -3.65
CA LEU A 275 12.65 -2.01 -3.95
C LEU A 275 13.92 -1.31 -3.45
N GLY A 276 14.95 -2.10 -3.13
CA GLY A 276 16.26 -1.56 -2.80
C GLY A 276 16.83 -0.64 -3.90
N SER A 277 16.59 -0.97 -5.17
CA SER A 277 16.97 -0.13 -6.32
C SER A 277 16.23 1.21 -6.40
N THR A 278 15.17 1.40 -5.65
CA THR A 278 14.39 2.65 -5.57
C THR A 278 14.57 3.39 -4.24
N GLY A 279 15.48 2.93 -3.39
CA GLY A 279 15.76 3.50 -2.07
C GLY A 279 14.96 2.85 -0.93
N GLY A 280 14.31 1.70 -1.18
CA GLY A 280 13.67 0.92 -0.12
C GLY A 280 14.70 0.30 0.83
N THR A 281 14.34 0.23 2.13
CA THR A 281 15.23 -0.24 3.20
C THR A 281 14.62 -1.33 4.07
N TYR A 282 13.34 -1.66 3.91
CA TYR A 282 12.64 -2.63 4.75
C TYR A 282 13.10 -4.07 4.48
N GLN A 283 13.98 -4.58 5.32
CA GLN A 283 14.70 -5.85 5.15
C GLN A 283 14.45 -6.82 6.30
N ALA A 284 14.34 -8.11 5.97
CA ALA A 284 14.47 -9.18 6.96
C ALA A 284 15.90 -9.21 7.54
N THR A 285 16.05 -9.72 8.75
CA THR A 285 17.38 -9.84 9.41
C THR A 285 18.37 -10.61 8.57
N TRP A 286 17.94 -11.67 7.88
CA TRP A 286 18.80 -12.50 7.02
C TRP A 286 19.19 -11.82 5.70
N LEU A 287 18.51 -10.71 5.30
CA LEU A 287 18.87 -9.90 4.13
C LEU A 287 19.83 -8.75 4.45
N LYS A 288 20.15 -8.51 5.72
CA LYS A 288 21.08 -7.43 6.11
C LYS A 288 22.43 -7.57 5.41
N GLY A 289 22.94 -6.45 4.91
CA GLY A 289 24.17 -6.41 4.12
C GLY A 289 23.96 -6.60 2.62
N THR A 290 22.73 -6.84 2.18
CA THR A 290 22.34 -6.82 0.77
C THR A 290 21.55 -5.54 0.45
N ASN A 291 21.26 -5.29 -0.83
CA ASN A 291 20.35 -4.23 -1.27
C ASN A 291 18.93 -4.77 -1.56
N PHE A 292 18.52 -5.88 -0.92
CA PHE A 292 17.21 -6.48 -1.15
C PHE A 292 16.26 -6.15 -0.02
N THR A 293 15.08 -5.69 -0.38
CA THR A 293 13.97 -5.42 0.55
C THR A 293 12.97 -6.58 0.57
N LYS A 294 11.98 -6.50 1.45
CA LYS A 294 10.81 -7.38 1.45
C LYS A 294 10.14 -7.45 0.07
N PHE A 295 10.20 -6.36 -0.67
CA PHE A 295 9.52 -6.21 -1.97
C PHE A 295 10.35 -6.74 -3.14
N ASP A 296 11.68 -6.83 -3.01
CA ASP A 296 12.55 -7.43 -4.03
C ASP A 296 12.42 -8.94 -4.09
N VAL A 297 12.26 -9.61 -2.94
CA VAL A 297 12.32 -11.07 -2.81
C VAL A 297 10.98 -11.71 -3.08
N PRO A 298 10.80 -12.46 -4.20
CA PRO A 298 9.50 -13.06 -4.55
C PRO A 298 8.92 -13.96 -3.48
N GLY A 299 9.75 -14.78 -2.82
CA GLY A 299 9.35 -15.71 -1.76
C GLY A 299 8.81 -15.06 -0.50
N LEU A 300 8.96 -13.74 -0.33
CA LEU A 300 8.39 -12.99 0.80
C LEU A 300 6.94 -12.55 0.59
N PHE A 301 6.33 -12.84 -0.56
CA PHE A 301 4.96 -12.42 -0.86
C PHE A 301 3.95 -12.84 0.22
N GLU A 302 3.96 -14.11 0.63
CA GLU A 302 2.98 -14.62 1.62
C GLU A 302 3.07 -13.88 2.96
N THR A 303 4.23 -13.33 3.30
CA THR A 303 4.45 -12.60 4.55
C THR A 303 3.94 -11.15 4.51
N MET A 304 3.44 -10.67 3.38
CA MET A 304 2.90 -9.31 3.23
C MET A 304 1.63 -9.10 4.07
N PHE A 305 0.84 -10.16 4.29
CA PHE A 305 -0.46 -10.08 4.94
C PHE A 305 -0.41 -10.28 6.46
N SER A 306 0.69 -10.82 6.98
CA SER A 306 0.89 -11.12 8.41
C SER A 306 2.05 -10.33 9.04
N ASP A 307 2.55 -9.31 8.36
CA ASP A 307 3.64 -8.47 8.86
C ASP A 307 3.16 -7.59 10.01
N GLY A 308 3.98 -7.46 11.04
CA GLY A 308 3.68 -6.61 12.20
C GLY A 308 3.78 -5.10 11.91
N ASN A 309 4.35 -4.70 10.76
CA ASN A 309 4.50 -3.31 10.35
C ASN A 309 4.15 -3.11 8.87
N PRO A 310 2.89 -3.28 8.49
CA PRO A 310 2.47 -3.25 7.09
C PRO A 310 2.27 -1.82 6.56
N PHE A 311 3.29 -0.97 6.61
CA PHE A 311 3.24 0.45 6.19
C PHE A 311 2.88 0.65 4.71
N TRP A 312 2.97 -0.36 3.89
CA TRP A 312 2.66 -0.34 2.45
C TRP A 312 1.16 -0.44 2.13
N TRP A 313 0.31 -0.76 3.08
CA TRP A 313 -1.14 -0.74 2.86
C TRP A 313 -1.70 0.68 2.98
N CYS A 314 -2.59 1.05 2.06
CA CYS A 314 -3.34 2.31 2.17
C CYS A 314 -4.26 2.27 3.39
N LYS A 315 -4.24 3.33 4.18
CA LYS A 315 -4.94 3.42 5.46
C LYS A 315 -6.32 4.05 5.35
N ASP A 316 -6.48 4.88 4.33
CA ASP A 316 -7.73 5.50 3.94
C ASP A 316 -8.48 4.70 2.87
N VAL A 317 -8.20 3.39 2.82
CA VAL A 317 -8.85 2.39 1.96
C VAL A 317 -9.12 1.12 2.77
N ASN A 318 -10.36 0.70 2.88
CA ASN A 318 -10.76 -0.47 3.67
C ASN A 318 -10.70 -1.78 2.87
N VAL A 319 -9.62 -1.99 2.14
CA VAL A 319 -9.20 -3.25 1.51
C VAL A 319 -7.67 -3.24 1.38
N PHE A 320 -7.05 -4.37 1.04
CA PHE A 320 -5.62 -4.41 0.75
C PHE A 320 -5.31 -3.64 -0.54
N ALA A 321 -4.86 -2.41 -0.40
CA ALA A 321 -4.42 -1.56 -1.50
C ALA A 321 -3.02 -1.02 -1.22
N GLY A 322 -2.12 -1.07 -2.23
CA GLY A 322 -0.73 -0.65 -2.06
C GLY A 322 -0.56 0.86 -2.10
N CYS A 323 -0.03 1.44 -1.02
CA CYS A 323 0.42 2.83 -0.92
C CYS A 323 1.95 2.87 -0.81
N ILE A 324 2.60 2.49 -1.90
CA ILE A 324 4.05 2.37 -2.04
C ILE A 324 4.39 2.50 -3.54
N LEU A 325 5.59 2.89 -3.88
CA LEU A 325 6.04 2.95 -5.28
C LEU A 325 5.91 1.57 -5.94
N GLY A 326 5.22 1.51 -7.07
CA GLY A 326 4.78 0.28 -7.74
C GLY A 326 3.34 -0.10 -7.41
N GLY A 327 2.74 0.49 -6.37
CA GLY A 327 1.36 0.19 -5.96
C GLY A 327 1.14 -1.31 -5.73
N GLY A 328 0.03 -1.85 -6.24
CA GLY A 328 -0.29 -3.28 -6.13
C GLY A 328 0.77 -4.22 -6.71
N THR A 329 1.52 -3.80 -7.75
CA THR A 329 2.56 -4.64 -8.37
C THR A 329 3.85 -4.75 -7.55
N ALA A 330 4.05 -3.89 -6.56
CA ALA A 330 5.16 -4.04 -5.61
C ALA A 330 4.88 -5.07 -4.51
N ILE A 331 3.62 -5.44 -4.26
CA ILE A 331 3.18 -6.20 -3.10
C ILE A 331 2.37 -7.47 -3.42
N ASN A 332 2.01 -7.69 -4.69
CA ASN A 332 1.27 -8.88 -5.13
C ASN A 332 2.17 -10.12 -5.29
N GLY A 333 1.55 -11.27 -5.56
CA GLY A 333 2.27 -12.54 -5.83
C GLY A 333 2.96 -12.60 -7.19
N GLY A 334 2.93 -11.52 -7.97
CA GLY A 334 3.62 -11.40 -9.24
C GLY A 334 3.05 -12.25 -10.37
N LEU A 335 1.91 -12.93 -10.21
CA LEU A 335 1.29 -13.68 -11.30
C LEU A 335 1.01 -12.75 -12.49
N PHE A 336 1.51 -13.16 -13.66
CA PHE A 336 1.53 -12.29 -14.82
C PHE A 336 1.38 -13.08 -16.13
N TRP A 337 0.32 -12.75 -16.87
CA TRP A 337 0.10 -13.24 -18.23
C TRP A 337 -0.50 -12.15 -19.10
N PHE A 338 -0.29 -12.32 -20.41
CA PHE A 338 -0.83 -11.39 -21.38
C PHE A 338 -2.34 -11.59 -21.53
N PRO A 339 -3.09 -10.51 -21.84
CA PRO A 339 -4.52 -10.58 -22.05
C PRO A 339 -4.86 -11.48 -23.25
N THR A 340 -6.03 -12.11 -23.18
CA THR A 340 -6.64 -12.75 -24.34
C THR A 340 -7.17 -11.70 -25.32
N TYR A 341 -7.38 -12.08 -26.57
CA TYR A 341 -8.04 -11.21 -27.53
C TYR A 341 -9.42 -10.75 -27.03
N ASN A 342 -10.16 -11.65 -26.37
CA ASN A 342 -11.49 -11.37 -25.87
C ASN A 342 -11.51 -10.40 -24.66
N ASP A 343 -10.42 -10.27 -23.91
CA ASP A 343 -10.34 -9.36 -22.77
C ASP A 343 -10.49 -7.88 -23.17
N PHE A 344 -10.20 -7.54 -24.43
CA PHE A 344 -10.38 -6.20 -25.00
C PHE A 344 -11.54 -6.10 -26.01
N SER A 345 -12.37 -7.12 -26.08
CA SER A 345 -13.51 -7.14 -27.02
C SER A 345 -14.65 -6.22 -26.54
N SER A 346 -15.53 -5.87 -27.46
CA SER A 346 -16.77 -5.15 -27.14
C SER A 346 -17.69 -5.99 -26.26
N GLY A 347 -17.61 -7.33 -26.32
CA GLY A 347 -18.30 -8.26 -25.43
C GLY A 347 -17.83 -8.15 -23.97
N ALA A 348 -16.58 -7.74 -23.74
CA ALA A 348 -16.02 -7.42 -22.43
C ALA A 348 -16.25 -5.96 -22.00
N GLY A 349 -17.00 -5.17 -22.80
CA GLY A 349 -17.36 -3.77 -22.47
C GLY A 349 -16.38 -2.72 -22.99
N TRP A 350 -15.37 -3.09 -23.75
CA TRP A 350 -14.45 -2.12 -24.35
C TRP A 350 -15.01 -1.48 -25.62
N PRO A 351 -14.73 -0.18 -25.87
CA PRO A 351 -15.04 0.44 -27.16
C PRO A 351 -14.30 -0.28 -28.29
N ALA A 352 -14.90 -0.31 -29.51
CA ALA A 352 -14.30 -0.98 -30.67
C ALA A 352 -12.87 -0.49 -30.99
N SER A 353 -12.55 0.77 -30.72
CA SER A 353 -11.20 1.35 -30.89
C SER A 353 -10.14 0.76 -29.97
N TRP A 354 -10.51 -0.12 -29.03
CA TRP A 354 -9.62 -0.82 -28.12
C TRP A 354 -9.36 -2.27 -28.49
N ASN A 355 -10.17 -2.85 -29.40
CA ASN A 355 -10.07 -4.26 -29.75
C ASN A 355 -8.68 -4.65 -30.30
N ASN A 356 -7.99 -3.73 -30.99
CA ASN A 356 -6.64 -3.98 -31.49
C ASN A 356 -5.58 -3.64 -30.43
N HIS A 357 -5.57 -4.37 -29.32
CA HIS A 357 -4.59 -4.20 -28.23
C HIS A 357 -3.21 -4.82 -28.53
N GLY A 358 -3.11 -5.72 -29.51
CA GLY A 358 -1.91 -6.50 -29.81
C GLY A 358 -0.61 -5.70 -29.91
N PRO A 359 -0.55 -4.57 -30.66
CA PRO A 359 0.65 -3.73 -30.73
C PRO A 359 1.09 -3.15 -29.38
N TYR A 360 0.16 -2.87 -28.48
CA TYR A 360 0.42 -2.33 -27.15
C TYR A 360 0.86 -3.41 -26.17
N THR A 361 0.23 -4.58 -26.23
CA THR A 361 0.67 -5.78 -25.49
C THR A 361 2.07 -6.21 -25.94
N ALA A 362 2.42 -6.07 -27.22
CA ALA A 362 3.77 -6.34 -27.70
C ALA A 362 4.82 -5.38 -27.11
N LYS A 363 4.49 -4.09 -26.94
CA LYS A 363 5.36 -3.12 -26.22
C LYS A 363 5.56 -3.51 -24.77
N LEU A 364 4.50 -3.95 -24.09
CA LEU A 364 4.58 -4.46 -22.73
C LEU A 364 5.46 -5.72 -22.68
N LYS A 365 5.24 -6.70 -23.58
CA LYS A 365 6.01 -7.94 -23.65
C LYS A 365 7.51 -7.69 -23.85
N ALA A 366 7.86 -6.66 -24.63
CA ALA A 366 9.26 -6.27 -24.85
C ALA A 366 9.95 -5.75 -23.56
N ARG A 367 9.19 -5.19 -22.62
CA ARG A 367 9.69 -4.64 -21.34
C ARG A 367 9.53 -5.63 -20.17
N LEU A 368 8.47 -6.41 -20.20
CA LEU A 368 8.07 -7.39 -19.18
C LEU A 368 7.62 -8.68 -19.89
N PRO A 369 8.55 -9.56 -20.27
CA PRO A 369 8.19 -10.79 -20.98
C PRO A 369 7.46 -11.80 -20.09
N GLY A 370 7.62 -11.70 -18.77
CA GLY A 370 7.20 -12.72 -17.82
C GLY A 370 8.10 -13.95 -17.85
N SER A 371 8.09 -14.73 -16.76
CA SER A 371 8.86 -15.98 -16.67
C SER A 371 8.12 -17.00 -15.80
N ASP A 372 8.16 -18.26 -16.19
CA ASP A 372 7.68 -19.40 -15.39
C ASP A 372 8.84 -20.11 -14.63
N HIS A 373 10.05 -19.59 -14.76
CA HIS A 373 11.27 -20.04 -14.07
C HIS A 373 12.16 -18.82 -13.73
N PRO A 374 11.73 -17.93 -12.83
CA PRO A 374 12.42 -16.67 -12.57
C PRO A 374 13.75 -16.81 -11.81
N SER A 375 14.04 -17.99 -11.25
CA SER A 375 15.32 -18.27 -10.56
C SER A 375 16.51 -18.11 -11.52
N THR A 376 17.60 -17.49 -11.08
CA THR A 376 18.78 -17.23 -11.94
C THR A 376 19.47 -18.48 -12.46
N ASP A 377 19.30 -19.62 -11.79
CA ASP A 377 19.80 -20.92 -12.26
C ASP A 377 18.86 -21.61 -13.28
N GLY A 378 17.76 -20.97 -13.65
CA GLY A 378 16.79 -21.48 -14.62
C GLY A 378 15.94 -22.65 -14.13
N LYS A 379 16.02 -23.01 -12.85
CA LYS A 379 15.26 -24.13 -12.28
C LYS A 379 13.93 -23.67 -11.66
N ARG A 380 13.00 -24.62 -11.59
CA ARG A 380 11.78 -24.52 -10.79
C ARG A 380 11.96 -25.24 -9.46
N TYR A 381 11.25 -24.82 -8.45
CA TYR A 381 11.39 -25.32 -7.09
C TYR A 381 10.03 -25.67 -6.50
N LEU A 382 9.99 -26.65 -5.57
CA LEU A 382 8.76 -27.20 -4.97
C LEU A 382 7.81 -27.74 -6.04
N GLU A 383 8.35 -28.45 -7.04
CA GLU A 383 7.59 -28.96 -8.20
C GLU A 383 6.62 -30.11 -7.83
N GLN A 384 6.77 -30.73 -6.66
CA GLN A 384 5.86 -31.78 -6.19
C GLN A 384 4.38 -31.31 -6.19
N THR A 385 4.14 -30.03 -5.87
CA THR A 385 2.79 -29.46 -5.93
C THR A 385 2.28 -29.36 -7.37
N TYR A 386 3.15 -29.00 -8.32
CA TYR A 386 2.83 -29.03 -9.75
C TYR A 386 2.54 -30.45 -10.22
N ASP A 387 3.36 -31.44 -9.84
CA ASP A 387 3.23 -32.84 -10.25
C ASP A 387 1.90 -33.46 -9.78
N VAL A 388 1.50 -33.16 -8.55
CA VAL A 388 0.21 -33.65 -8.00
C VAL A 388 -0.97 -32.99 -8.74
N ALA A 389 -0.94 -31.67 -8.91
CA ALA A 389 -2.01 -30.94 -9.57
C ALA A 389 -2.11 -31.26 -11.07
N SER A 390 -0.99 -31.46 -11.76
CA SER A 390 -0.99 -31.85 -13.17
C SER A 390 -1.59 -33.21 -13.41
N LYS A 391 -1.37 -34.19 -12.50
CA LYS A 391 -2.04 -35.50 -12.56
C LYS A 391 -3.56 -35.38 -12.41
N LEU A 392 -4.01 -34.53 -11.47
CA LEU A 392 -5.43 -34.24 -11.27
C LEU A 392 -6.04 -33.68 -12.56
N LEU A 393 -5.44 -32.64 -13.14
CA LEU A 393 -5.94 -31.94 -14.31
C LEU A 393 -5.87 -32.82 -15.58
N ASN A 394 -4.77 -33.56 -15.77
CA ASN A 394 -4.64 -34.50 -16.89
C ASN A 394 -5.73 -35.58 -16.87
N SER A 395 -6.10 -36.08 -15.67
CA SER A 395 -7.17 -37.07 -15.52
C SER A 395 -8.55 -36.52 -15.93
N GLN A 396 -8.68 -35.19 -16.00
CA GLN A 396 -9.88 -34.47 -16.39
C GLN A 396 -9.79 -33.86 -17.82
N GLY A 397 -8.78 -34.24 -18.60
CA GLY A 397 -8.65 -33.85 -20.01
C GLY A 397 -8.06 -32.46 -20.22
N TYR A 398 -7.39 -31.87 -19.23
CA TYR A 398 -6.68 -30.59 -19.44
C TYR A 398 -5.37 -30.79 -20.20
N THR A 399 -5.00 -29.78 -20.98
CA THR A 399 -3.78 -29.72 -21.78
C THR A 399 -2.73 -28.83 -21.11
N ASN A 400 -1.48 -29.31 -21.01
CA ASN A 400 -0.35 -28.52 -20.55
C ASN A 400 0.10 -27.53 -21.63
N ILE A 401 0.27 -26.25 -21.26
CA ILE A 401 0.68 -25.17 -22.15
C ILE A 401 1.76 -24.28 -21.48
N THR A 402 2.52 -23.56 -22.30
CA THR A 402 3.25 -22.38 -21.85
C THR A 402 2.28 -21.18 -21.87
N ILE A 403 1.92 -20.66 -20.68
CA ILE A 403 0.79 -19.75 -20.52
C ILE A 403 0.92 -18.49 -21.39
N ASN A 404 2.11 -17.85 -21.41
CA ASN A 404 2.33 -16.59 -22.14
C ASN A 404 2.60 -16.76 -23.64
N ASP A 405 2.82 -17.99 -24.10
CA ASP A 405 2.90 -18.30 -25.54
C ASP A 405 1.52 -18.65 -26.13
N ASN A 406 0.57 -19.00 -25.25
CA ASN A 406 -0.80 -19.36 -25.62
C ASN A 406 -1.85 -18.54 -24.84
N PRO A 407 -1.84 -17.18 -24.95
CA PRO A 407 -2.70 -16.34 -24.13
C PRO A 407 -4.19 -16.61 -24.33
N ASP A 408 -4.62 -16.98 -25.54
CA ASP A 408 -6.03 -17.22 -25.88
C ASP A 408 -6.54 -18.64 -25.50
N PHE A 409 -5.64 -19.59 -25.24
CA PHE A 409 -6.06 -20.96 -24.88
C PHE A 409 -6.31 -21.06 -23.38
N LYS A 410 -7.55 -20.77 -22.98
CA LYS A 410 -8.00 -20.68 -21.59
C LYS A 410 -9.20 -21.58 -21.26
N ASP A 411 -9.32 -22.71 -21.96
CA ASP A 411 -10.28 -23.76 -21.62
C ASP A 411 -9.59 -25.12 -21.59
N HIS A 412 -9.82 -25.89 -20.51
CA HIS A 412 -9.11 -27.14 -20.21
C HIS A 412 -7.59 -27.02 -20.42
N ALA A 413 -7.01 -25.91 -19.92
CA ALA A 413 -5.60 -25.59 -20.05
C ALA A 413 -4.95 -25.40 -18.69
N TYR A 414 -3.72 -25.85 -18.55
CA TYR A 414 -2.88 -25.56 -17.36
C TYR A 414 -1.43 -25.35 -17.76
N GLY A 415 -0.66 -24.72 -16.90
CA GLY A 415 0.78 -24.56 -17.08
C GLY A 415 1.46 -24.11 -15.81
N TYR A 416 2.79 -24.03 -15.84
CA TYR A 416 3.54 -23.43 -14.76
C TYR A 416 3.11 -21.98 -14.52
N SER A 417 2.99 -21.59 -13.28
CA SER A 417 2.70 -20.18 -12.91
C SER A 417 3.74 -19.26 -13.53
N THR A 418 3.26 -18.24 -14.24
CA THR A 418 4.12 -17.24 -14.88
C THR A 418 4.08 -15.95 -14.08
N PHE A 419 5.23 -15.30 -13.93
CA PHE A 419 5.41 -14.15 -13.05
C PHE A 419 6.04 -12.96 -13.77
N ASP A 420 5.79 -11.74 -13.28
CA ASP A 420 6.53 -10.53 -13.62
C ASP A 420 7.83 -10.41 -12.80
N PHE A 421 8.54 -11.51 -12.63
CA PHE A 421 9.84 -11.59 -11.97
C PHE A 421 10.94 -11.82 -13.00
N ALA A 422 12.11 -11.25 -12.73
CA ALA A 422 13.29 -11.42 -13.55
C ALA A 422 14.56 -11.49 -12.68
N ASN A 423 15.49 -12.37 -13.04
CA ASN A 423 16.74 -12.54 -12.31
C ASN A 423 16.53 -12.78 -10.80
N GLY A 424 15.58 -13.63 -10.47
CA GLY A 424 15.25 -14.01 -9.09
C GLY A 424 14.61 -12.92 -8.25
N LYS A 425 14.19 -11.79 -8.84
CA LYS A 425 13.64 -10.62 -8.16
C LYS A 425 12.33 -10.17 -8.78
N ARG A 426 11.53 -9.40 -8.02
CA ARG A 426 10.39 -8.67 -8.56
C ARG A 426 10.86 -7.70 -9.64
N ALA A 427 10.24 -7.74 -10.80
CA ALA A 427 10.51 -6.84 -11.92
C ALA A 427 9.38 -5.80 -12.09
N ALA A 428 8.24 -6.18 -12.56
CA ALA A 428 7.07 -5.32 -12.78
C ALA A 428 7.41 -3.97 -13.47
N THR A 429 6.51 -3.01 -13.42
CA THR A 429 6.73 -1.67 -14.00
C THR A 429 7.76 -0.85 -13.25
N ILE A 430 8.00 -1.18 -11.98
CA ILE A 430 8.94 -0.45 -11.12
C ILE A 430 10.41 -0.69 -11.50
N SER A 431 10.76 -1.90 -11.96
CA SER A 431 12.14 -2.23 -12.36
C SER A 431 12.41 -1.93 -13.84
N THR A 432 11.40 -1.56 -14.61
CA THR A 432 11.50 -1.33 -16.05
C THR A 432 11.10 0.10 -16.42
N TYR A 433 9.82 0.42 -16.42
CA TYR A 433 9.32 1.74 -16.82
C TYR A 433 9.77 2.87 -15.89
N PHE A 434 9.71 2.64 -14.56
CA PHE A 434 10.17 3.64 -13.61
C PHE A 434 11.65 3.97 -13.80
N GLN A 435 12.51 2.96 -13.97
CA GLN A 435 13.95 3.18 -14.11
C GLN A 435 14.29 4.01 -15.36
N SER A 436 13.63 3.74 -16.49
CA SER A 436 13.82 4.55 -17.70
C SER A 436 13.22 5.94 -17.57
N ALA A 437 12.10 6.09 -16.88
CA ALA A 437 11.45 7.37 -16.68
C ALA A 437 12.29 8.34 -15.83
N VAL A 438 12.78 7.89 -14.66
CA VAL A 438 13.56 8.76 -13.74
C VAL A 438 14.95 9.11 -14.28
N ALA A 439 15.45 8.36 -15.25
CA ALA A 439 16.70 8.71 -15.93
C ALA A 439 16.56 9.91 -16.90
N ARG A 440 15.33 10.35 -17.22
CA ARG A 440 15.10 11.46 -18.15
C ARG A 440 15.01 12.80 -17.41
N PRO A 441 15.67 13.86 -17.91
CA PRO A 441 15.70 15.16 -17.24
C PRO A 441 14.34 15.89 -17.25
N ASN A 442 13.42 15.50 -18.12
CA ASN A 442 12.06 16.06 -18.22
C ASN A 442 11.02 15.35 -17.35
N LEU A 443 11.42 14.37 -16.54
CA LEU A 443 10.57 13.79 -15.51
C LEU A 443 11.02 14.26 -14.12
N THR A 444 10.05 14.70 -13.33
CA THR A 444 10.20 14.95 -11.88
C THR A 444 9.40 13.90 -11.12
N TYR A 445 10.03 13.22 -10.18
CA TYR A 445 9.37 12.27 -9.28
C TYR A 445 9.32 12.82 -7.86
N LYS A 446 8.15 12.73 -7.22
CA LYS A 446 7.93 13.08 -5.82
C LYS A 446 7.21 11.94 -5.11
N GLN A 447 7.89 11.36 -4.12
CA GLN A 447 7.31 10.37 -3.20
C GLN A 447 6.71 11.06 -1.97
N TYR A 448 5.95 10.34 -1.17
CA TYR A 448 5.24 10.82 0.02
C TYR A 448 4.32 12.01 -0.27
N THR A 449 3.93 12.18 -1.52
CA THR A 449 3.11 13.31 -1.98
C THR A 449 1.72 12.82 -2.38
N MET A 450 0.75 13.03 -1.48
CA MET A 450 -0.64 12.64 -1.70
C MET A 450 -1.40 13.75 -2.43
N VAL A 451 -1.98 13.42 -3.58
CA VAL A 451 -2.94 14.29 -4.25
C VAL A 451 -4.29 14.22 -3.55
N LEU A 452 -4.78 15.35 -3.10
CA LEU A 452 -6.06 15.50 -2.39
C LEU A 452 -7.24 15.60 -3.34
N ASN A 453 -7.12 16.47 -4.36
CA ASN A 453 -8.14 16.72 -5.40
C ASN A 453 -7.49 17.35 -6.63
N VAL A 454 -8.19 17.36 -7.76
CA VAL A 454 -7.84 18.22 -8.90
C VAL A 454 -8.38 19.63 -8.67
N VAL A 455 -7.62 20.62 -9.09
CA VAL A 455 -8.03 22.05 -9.09
C VAL A 455 -8.62 22.38 -10.45
N ARG A 456 -9.86 22.86 -10.49
CA ARG A 456 -10.56 23.09 -11.76
C ARG A 456 -11.41 24.37 -11.76
N ASN A 457 -11.66 24.89 -12.95
CA ASN A 457 -12.63 25.94 -13.24
C ASN A 457 -13.63 25.38 -14.27
N GLY A 458 -14.86 25.10 -13.84
CA GLY A 458 -15.82 24.34 -14.63
C GLY A 458 -15.24 22.99 -15.10
N SER A 459 -15.17 22.79 -16.41
CA SER A 459 -14.63 21.58 -17.05
C SER A 459 -13.11 21.55 -17.24
N GLN A 460 -12.43 22.71 -17.07
CA GLN A 460 -10.99 22.85 -17.28
C GLN A 460 -10.23 22.52 -16.00
N ILE A 461 -9.31 21.54 -16.04
CA ILE A 461 -8.40 21.25 -14.95
C ILE A 461 -7.19 22.20 -15.06
N LEU A 462 -6.86 22.86 -13.95
CA LEU A 462 -5.77 23.83 -13.84
C LEU A 462 -4.53 23.22 -13.18
N GLY A 463 -4.70 22.14 -12.41
CA GLY A 463 -3.63 21.49 -11.68
C GLY A 463 -4.16 20.49 -10.66
N VAL A 464 -3.32 20.14 -9.69
CA VAL A 464 -3.67 19.28 -8.56
C VAL A 464 -3.35 19.96 -7.23
N LYS A 465 -4.11 19.64 -6.18
CA LYS A 465 -3.79 20.01 -4.80
C LYS A 465 -3.20 18.82 -4.08
N THR A 466 -2.08 19.02 -3.39
CA THR A 466 -1.37 18.00 -2.63
C THR A 466 -1.32 18.33 -1.14
N ASN A 467 -0.88 17.38 -0.32
CA ASN A 467 -0.55 17.59 1.08
C ASN A 467 0.80 18.31 1.28
N ASP A 468 1.62 18.43 0.23
CA ASP A 468 2.94 19.06 0.28
C ASP A 468 2.85 20.52 -0.18
N THR A 469 2.90 21.45 0.78
CA THR A 469 2.83 22.90 0.51
C THR A 469 4.14 23.48 -0.03
N SER A 470 5.24 22.72 -0.04
CA SER A 470 6.51 23.15 -0.63
C SER A 470 6.50 23.13 -2.17
N LEU A 471 5.56 22.39 -2.77
CA LEU A 471 5.45 22.22 -4.22
C LEU A 471 4.65 23.34 -4.92
N GLY A 472 4.00 24.21 -4.15
CA GLY A 472 3.26 25.34 -4.67
C GLY A 472 2.40 26.01 -3.60
N PRO A 473 1.90 27.23 -3.85
CA PRO A 473 1.04 27.93 -2.90
C PRO A 473 -0.13 27.04 -2.47
N ASN A 474 -0.29 26.83 -1.16
CA ASN A 474 -1.29 25.94 -0.57
C ASN A 474 -1.24 24.49 -1.10
N GLY A 475 -0.07 24.01 -1.54
CA GLY A 475 0.11 22.68 -2.12
C GLY A 475 -0.46 22.51 -3.53
N VAL A 476 -0.74 23.62 -4.24
CA VAL A 476 -1.30 23.58 -5.60
C VAL A 476 -0.18 23.58 -6.64
N ILE A 477 -0.17 22.55 -7.48
CA ILE A 477 0.78 22.39 -8.59
C ILE A 477 0.02 22.63 -9.90
N PRO A 478 0.39 23.68 -10.68
CA PRO A 478 -0.31 24.04 -11.90
C PRO A 478 0.11 23.20 -13.11
N LEU A 479 -0.80 23.12 -14.08
CA LEU A 479 -0.52 22.67 -15.44
C LEU A 479 -0.02 23.83 -16.33
N THR A 480 0.74 23.50 -17.38
CA THR A 480 0.89 24.40 -18.53
C THR A 480 -0.47 24.65 -19.21
N PRO A 481 -0.63 25.70 -20.04
CA PRO A 481 -1.94 26.02 -20.63
C PRO A 481 -2.63 24.89 -21.40
N LYS A 482 -1.87 23.96 -21.96
CA LYS A 482 -2.38 22.77 -22.66
C LYS A 482 -2.20 21.48 -21.85
N GLY A 483 -1.74 21.59 -20.61
CA GLY A 483 -1.38 20.47 -19.76
C GLY A 483 -2.57 19.61 -19.38
N ARG A 484 -2.28 18.36 -19.00
CA ARG A 484 -3.25 17.33 -18.65
C ARG A 484 -2.90 16.65 -17.34
N VAL A 485 -3.91 16.21 -16.60
CA VAL A 485 -3.76 15.34 -15.43
C VAL A 485 -4.11 13.92 -15.83
N VAL A 486 -3.29 12.97 -15.40
CA VAL A 486 -3.53 11.53 -15.52
C VAL A 486 -3.68 10.95 -14.12
N LEU A 487 -4.89 10.55 -13.75
CA LEU A 487 -5.13 9.82 -12.51
C LEU A 487 -4.79 8.34 -12.69
N SER A 488 -3.96 7.82 -11.78
CA SER A 488 -3.52 6.42 -11.74
C SER A 488 -3.43 5.92 -10.30
N ALA A 489 -4.38 6.37 -9.45
CA ALA A 489 -4.40 6.06 -8.03
C ALA A 489 -5.14 4.75 -7.69
N GLY A 490 -5.46 3.94 -8.72
CA GLY A 490 -6.11 2.64 -8.59
C GLY A 490 -7.62 2.71 -8.34
N SER A 491 -8.25 1.54 -8.26
CA SER A 491 -9.72 1.42 -8.21
C SER A 491 -10.37 2.07 -6.98
N PHE A 492 -9.64 2.34 -5.93
CA PHE A 492 -10.15 3.04 -4.74
C PHE A 492 -9.68 4.49 -4.66
N GLY A 493 -8.42 4.76 -4.98
CA GLY A 493 -7.85 6.09 -4.89
C GLY A 493 -8.38 7.05 -5.96
N THR A 494 -8.51 6.60 -7.20
CA THR A 494 -9.00 7.42 -8.31
C THR A 494 -10.44 7.91 -8.10
N PRO A 495 -11.44 7.05 -7.75
CA PRO A 495 -12.78 7.52 -7.37
C PRO A 495 -12.77 8.51 -6.21
N ARG A 496 -11.97 8.27 -5.17
CA ARG A 496 -11.86 9.15 -4.03
C ARG A 496 -11.36 10.55 -4.40
N ILE A 497 -10.35 10.65 -5.27
CA ILE A 497 -9.88 11.93 -5.80
C ILE A 497 -10.97 12.62 -6.61
N LEU A 498 -11.71 11.90 -7.44
CA LEU A 498 -12.82 12.43 -8.22
C LEU A 498 -13.94 12.99 -7.31
N PHE A 499 -14.36 12.26 -6.27
CA PHE A 499 -15.35 12.73 -5.31
C PHE A 499 -14.91 14.04 -4.64
N ARG A 500 -13.66 14.10 -4.19
CA ARG A 500 -13.04 15.30 -3.60
C ARG A 500 -12.85 16.47 -4.58
N SER A 501 -13.09 16.22 -5.87
CA SER A 501 -13.02 17.22 -6.94
C SER A 501 -14.42 17.64 -7.45
N GLY A 502 -15.49 17.19 -6.78
CA GLY A 502 -16.87 17.43 -7.20
C GLY A 502 -17.24 16.69 -8.49
N ILE A 503 -16.69 15.47 -8.70
CA ILE A 503 -16.96 14.60 -9.85
C ILE A 503 -17.40 13.23 -9.33
N GLY A 504 -18.66 12.87 -9.56
CA GLY A 504 -19.22 11.60 -9.07
C GLY A 504 -20.69 11.71 -8.71
N PRO A 505 -21.25 10.68 -8.06
CA PRO A 505 -22.62 10.72 -7.58
C PRO A 505 -22.77 11.69 -6.41
N SER A 506 -23.93 12.32 -6.31
CA SER A 506 -24.21 13.39 -5.32
C SER A 506 -24.06 12.93 -3.87
N ASP A 507 -24.40 11.68 -3.55
CA ASP A 507 -24.26 11.12 -2.21
C ASP A 507 -22.78 11.07 -1.76
N MET A 508 -21.85 10.78 -2.65
CA MET A 508 -20.41 10.78 -2.36
C MET A 508 -19.86 12.20 -2.25
N ILE A 509 -20.25 13.11 -3.16
CA ILE A 509 -19.80 14.51 -3.13
C ILE A 509 -20.32 15.21 -1.88
N SER A 510 -21.54 14.90 -1.43
CA SER A 510 -22.12 15.45 -0.21
C SER A 510 -21.37 15.04 1.05
N LEU A 511 -20.81 13.83 1.11
CA LEU A 511 -19.91 13.43 2.21
C LEU A 511 -18.66 14.30 2.23
N VAL A 512 -18.06 14.58 1.06
CA VAL A 512 -16.90 15.48 0.97
C VAL A 512 -17.29 16.92 1.37
N GLN A 513 -18.46 17.40 0.96
CA GLN A 513 -18.95 18.75 1.30
C GLN A 513 -19.08 18.95 2.81
N ASN A 514 -19.47 17.91 3.53
CA ASN A 514 -19.64 17.95 4.98
C ASN A 514 -18.34 17.81 5.77
N ASP A 515 -17.23 17.45 5.12
CA ASP A 515 -15.91 17.35 5.76
C ASP A 515 -15.29 18.75 5.91
N ALA A 516 -14.85 19.09 7.12
CA ALA A 516 -14.33 20.42 7.46
C ALA A 516 -13.07 20.82 6.67
N THR A 517 -12.29 19.83 6.25
CA THR A 517 -10.99 20.05 5.55
C THR A 517 -11.15 19.95 4.03
N ALA A 518 -11.91 18.96 3.55
CA ALA A 518 -12.07 18.70 2.12
C ALA A 518 -13.18 19.56 1.51
N GLY A 519 -14.27 19.81 2.22
CA GLY A 519 -15.42 20.56 1.75
C GLY A 519 -15.06 21.94 1.17
N PRO A 520 -14.23 22.76 1.84
CA PRO A 520 -13.80 24.06 1.33
C PRO A 520 -13.01 24.00 0.00
N ASN A 521 -12.53 22.83 -0.43
CA ASN A 521 -11.82 22.66 -1.69
C ASN A 521 -12.72 22.22 -2.86
N LEU A 522 -13.99 21.91 -2.58
CA LEU A 522 -14.95 21.60 -3.64
C LEU A 522 -15.25 22.84 -4.49
N PRO A 523 -15.45 22.66 -5.81
CA PRO A 523 -16.02 23.73 -6.62
C PRO A 523 -17.47 24.01 -6.19
N PRO A 524 -18.04 25.18 -6.59
CA PRO A 524 -19.47 25.46 -6.39
C PRO A 524 -20.35 24.30 -6.86
N GLN A 525 -21.44 24.05 -6.16
CA GLN A 525 -22.33 22.91 -6.46
C GLN A 525 -22.86 22.92 -7.91
N ALA A 526 -23.05 24.10 -8.50
CA ALA A 526 -23.44 24.23 -9.91
C ALA A 526 -22.42 23.68 -10.90
N ASP A 527 -21.16 23.57 -10.48
CA ASP A 527 -20.06 23.02 -11.27
C ASP A 527 -19.82 21.52 -11.02
N TRP A 528 -20.60 20.86 -10.16
CA TRP A 528 -20.43 19.43 -9.93
C TRP A 528 -20.75 18.64 -11.20
N ILE A 529 -19.93 17.62 -11.46
CA ILE A 529 -20.08 16.74 -12.62
C ILE A 529 -20.68 15.42 -12.12
N ASN A 530 -21.95 15.20 -12.40
CA ASN A 530 -22.64 13.96 -12.00
C ASN A 530 -22.27 12.82 -12.96
N LEU A 531 -21.48 11.87 -12.46
CA LEU A 531 -21.05 10.65 -13.16
C LEU A 531 -21.19 9.44 -12.22
N PRO A 532 -21.44 8.23 -12.75
CA PRO A 532 -21.56 7.03 -11.94
C PRO A 532 -20.19 6.47 -11.50
N VAL A 533 -19.33 7.34 -10.97
CA VAL A 533 -18.05 6.97 -10.39
C VAL A 533 -18.27 6.03 -9.20
N GLY A 534 -17.53 4.95 -9.13
CA GLY A 534 -17.67 3.94 -8.09
C GLY A 534 -18.63 2.80 -8.43
N TYR A 535 -19.40 2.91 -9.51
CA TYR A 535 -20.29 1.83 -9.97
C TYR A 535 -19.59 0.87 -10.95
N ASN A 536 -20.25 -0.23 -11.31
CA ASN A 536 -19.75 -1.28 -12.21
C ASN A 536 -18.48 -1.99 -11.68
N VAL A 537 -18.30 -2.03 -10.39
CA VAL A 537 -17.12 -2.65 -9.77
C VAL A 537 -17.16 -4.17 -9.91
N SER A 538 -16.04 -4.76 -10.27
CA SER A 538 -15.82 -6.21 -10.25
C SER A 538 -14.57 -6.57 -9.47
N ASP A 539 -14.60 -7.73 -8.82
CA ASP A 539 -13.46 -8.44 -8.25
C ASP A 539 -13.72 -9.94 -8.38
N ASN A 540 -12.67 -10.73 -8.50
CA ASN A 540 -12.82 -12.18 -8.59
C ASN A 540 -13.30 -12.76 -7.25
N PRO A 541 -14.47 -13.41 -7.16
CA PRO A 541 -14.78 -14.22 -5.99
C PRO A 541 -13.83 -15.41 -5.97
N SER A 542 -13.09 -15.58 -4.86
CA SER A 542 -12.11 -16.65 -4.69
C SER A 542 -12.50 -17.61 -3.55
N ILE A 543 -12.32 -18.90 -3.78
CA ILE A 543 -12.53 -19.95 -2.76
C ILE A 543 -11.33 -20.88 -2.74
N ASN A 544 -10.87 -21.20 -1.54
CA ASN A 544 -9.76 -22.09 -1.32
C ASN A 544 -10.26 -23.52 -1.05
N LEU A 545 -9.72 -24.49 -1.78
CA LEU A 545 -9.79 -25.93 -1.44
C LEU A 545 -8.41 -26.33 -0.92
N VAL A 546 -8.35 -26.94 0.26
CA VAL A 546 -7.09 -27.41 0.85
C VAL A 546 -7.00 -28.92 0.77
N PHE A 547 -5.87 -29.40 0.30
CA PHE A 547 -5.56 -30.80 0.11
C PHE A 547 -4.31 -31.19 0.89
N THR A 548 -4.16 -32.50 1.14
CA THR A 548 -2.92 -33.11 1.58
C THR A 548 -2.46 -34.16 0.59
N HIS A 549 -1.14 -34.28 0.39
CA HIS A 549 -0.52 -35.32 -0.41
C HIS A 549 0.89 -35.64 0.11
N PRO A 550 1.29 -36.95 0.26
CA PRO A 550 2.56 -37.31 0.88
C PRO A 550 3.82 -36.74 0.24
N SER A 551 3.80 -36.42 -1.06
CA SER A 551 4.96 -35.85 -1.77
C SER A 551 5.12 -34.35 -1.65
N VAL A 552 4.09 -33.63 -1.18
CA VAL A 552 4.10 -32.17 -1.12
C VAL A 552 4.94 -31.69 0.05
N ASP A 553 5.77 -30.68 -0.18
CA ASP A 553 6.42 -29.88 0.85
C ASP A 553 5.67 -28.54 0.96
N ALA A 554 4.96 -28.33 2.07
CA ALA A 554 4.20 -27.10 2.34
C ALA A 554 5.10 -25.88 2.63
N TYR A 555 6.42 -26.09 2.72
CA TYR A 555 7.42 -25.06 2.96
C TYR A 555 7.11 -24.21 4.21
N GLU A 556 6.95 -24.88 5.36
CA GLU A 556 6.54 -24.27 6.65
C GLU A 556 5.35 -23.31 6.50
N ASN A 557 4.49 -23.57 5.56
CA ASN A 557 3.36 -22.71 5.19
C ASN A 557 3.77 -21.26 4.87
N TRP A 558 5.03 -21.04 4.44
CA TRP A 558 5.64 -19.73 4.18
C TRP A 558 5.73 -18.79 5.39
N ALA A 559 5.22 -19.18 6.55
CA ALA A 559 5.12 -18.33 7.73
C ALA A 559 6.50 -17.92 8.30
N GLN A 560 7.50 -18.77 8.13
CA GLN A 560 8.84 -18.57 8.69
C GLN A 560 9.78 -17.74 7.79
N VAL A 561 9.45 -17.53 6.52
CA VAL A 561 10.39 -16.99 5.52
C VAL A 561 10.88 -15.59 5.87
N TRP A 562 10.07 -14.78 6.54
CA TRP A 562 10.48 -13.45 6.97
C TRP A 562 11.46 -13.46 8.13
N THR A 563 11.18 -14.26 9.17
CA THR A 563 11.94 -14.24 10.44
C THR A 563 13.02 -15.29 10.54
N ASN A 564 12.74 -16.51 10.02
CA ASN A 564 13.62 -17.68 10.14
C ASN A 564 13.43 -18.59 8.92
N PRO A 565 13.87 -18.19 7.71
CA PRO A 565 13.82 -19.04 6.53
C PRO A 565 14.73 -20.27 6.69
N ARG A 566 14.51 -21.31 5.88
CA ARG A 566 15.47 -22.43 5.79
C ARG A 566 16.88 -21.89 5.45
N PRO A 567 17.90 -22.14 6.26
CA PRO A 567 19.21 -21.48 6.11
C PRO A 567 19.87 -21.69 4.74
N ALA A 568 19.69 -22.88 4.14
CA ALA A 568 20.24 -23.19 2.82
C ALA A 568 19.57 -22.33 1.72
N ASP A 569 18.25 -22.13 1.79
CA ASP A 569 17.50 -21.36 0.81
C ASP A 569 17.84 -19.87 0.92
N ALA A 570 17.94 -19.34 2.14
CA ALA A 570 18.39 -17.98 2.38
C ALA A 570 19.81 -17.72 1.84
N ALA A 571 20.75 -18.63 2.13
CA ALA A 571 22.13 -18.53 1.65
C ALA A 571 22.20 -18.60 0.12
N GLN A 572 21.44 -19.50 -0.51
CA GLN A 572 21.36 -19.62 -1.97
C GLN A 572 20.82 -18.34 -2.59
N TYR A 573 19.72 -17.78 -2.05
CA TYR A 573 19.14 -16.55 -2.57
C TYR A 573 20.09 -15.35 -2.45
N ILE A 574 20.72 -15.17 -1.31
CA ILE A 574 21.69 -14.07 -1.10
C ILE A 574 22.86 -14.19 -2.07
N LYS A 575 23.35 -15.40 -2.31
CA LYS A 575 24.53 -15.65 -3.17
C LYS A 575 24.30 -15.22 -4.62
N ASP A 576 23.16 -15.61 -5.22
CA ASP A 576 22.96 -15.45 -6.66
C ASP A 576 21.49 -15.26 -7.09
N GLN A 577 20.58 -15.05 -6.17
CA GLN A 577 19.14 -14.88 -6.41
C GLN A 577 18.50 -16.10 -7.11
N SER A 578 19.01 -17.29 -6.79
CA SER A 578 18.41 -18.56 -7.19
C SER A 578 17.68 -19.25 -6.04
N GLY A 579 17.02 -20.36 -6.32
CA GLY A 579 16.38 -21.20 -5.31
C GLY A 579 14.89 -20.89 -5.10
N VAL A 580 14.35 -21.47 -4.02
CA VAL A 580 12.92 -21.39 -3.67
C VAL A 580 12.44 -19.95 -3.50
N LEU A 581 13.29 -19.07 -2.93
CA LEU A 581 12.94 -17.69 -2.63
C LEU A 581 12.94 -16.77 -3.87
N ALA A 582 13.47 -17.24 -5.00
CA ALA A 582 13.45 -16.54 -6.27
C ALA A 582 12.10 -16.59 -7.00
N GLN A 583 11.10 -17.23 -6.42
CA GLN A 583 9.71 -17.32 -6.94
C GLN A 583 8.70 -17.23 -5.79
N ALA A 584 7.47 -16.82 -6.11
CA ALA A 584 6.38 -16.83 -5.14
C ALA A 584 5.80 -18.26 -4.97
N SER A 585 4.84 -18.40 -4.04
CA SER A 585 4.26 -19.69 -3.69
C SER A 585 3.48 -20.39 -4.83
N PRO A 586 2.77 -19.74 -5.77
CA PRO A 586 2.09 -20.42 -6.87
C PRO A 586 3.03 -21.26 -7.73
N LYS A 587 2.57 -22.47 -8.11
CA LYS A 587 3.34 -23.41 -8.95
C LYS A 587 2.65 -23.73 -10.27
N LEU A 588 1.32 -23.75 -10.26
CA LEU A 588 0.52 -24.07 -11.43
C LEU A 588 -0.71 -23.17 -11.50
N ASN A 589 -1.05 -22.72 -12.70
CA ASN A 589 -2.34 -22.11 -12.98
C ASN A 589 -3.09 -22.90 -14.04
N PHE A 590 -4.43 -22.96 -13.93
CA PHE A 590 -5.29 -23.63 -14.89
C PHE A 590 -6.57 -22.83 -15.16
N TRP A 591 -7.22 -23.11 -16.29
CA TRP A 591 -8.45 -22.44 -16.72
C TRP A 591 -9.45 -23.44 -17.25
N ARG A 592 -10.73 -23.17 -17.01
CA ARG A 592 -11.86 -23.86 -17.59
C ARG A 592 -13.00 -22.90 -17.90
N ALA A 593 -13.61 -23.09 -19.07
CA ALA A 593 -14.78 -22.36 -19.52
C ALA A 593 -16.07 -23.13 -19.16
N TYR A 594 -17.07 -22.41 -18.68
CA TYR A 594 -18.38 -22.95 -18.34
C TYR A 594 -19.47 -22.20 -19.08
N SER A 595 -20.28 -22.92 -19.87
CA SER A 595 -21.52 -22.38 -20.41
C SER A 595 -22.61 -22.40 -19.34
N SER A 596 -23.16 -21.24 -19.04
CA SER A 596 -24.15 -21.08 -17.96
C SER A 596 -25.59 -20.93 -18.49
N SER A 597 -26.57 -20.99 -17.59
CA SER A 597 -28.02 -20.98 -17.91
C SER A 597 -28.46 -19.72 -18.66
N ASP A 598 -27.77 -18.59 -18.47
CA ASP A 598 -27.99 -17.31 -19.19
C ASP A 598 -27.28 -17.24 -20.56
N LYS A 599 -26.74 -18.37 -21.04
CA LYS A 599 -26.01 -18.51 -22.32
C LYS A 599 -24.68 -17.72 -22.38
N ARG A 600 -24.15 -17.26 -21.25
CA ARG A 600 -22.82 -16.66 -21.15
C ARG A 600 -21.78 -17.71 -20.86
N THR A 601 -20.56 -17.49 -21.33
CA THR A 601 -19.40 -18.27 -20.91
C THR A 601 -18.72 -17.56 -19.75
N ARG A 602 -18.57 -18.29 -18.64
CA ARG A 602 -17.80 -17.85 -17.48
C ARG A 602 -16.53 -18.67 -17.37
N TYR A 603 -15.44 -18.01 -17.04
CA TYR A 603 -14.16 -18.68 -16.90
C TYR A 603 -13.79 -18.83 -15.43
N LEU A 604 -13.40 -20.03 -15.05
CA LEU A 604 -12.77 -20.33 -13.77
C LEU A 604 -11.27 -20.42 -13.99
N GLN A 605 -10.50 -19.68 -13.19
CA GLN A 605 -9.06 -19.81 -13.07
C GLN A 605 -8.75 -20.53 -11.75
N GLY A 606 -7.83 -21.46 -11.76
CA GLY A 606 -7.25 -22.05 -10.54
C GLY A 606 -5.80 -21.66 -10.37
N THR A 607 -5.40 -21.43 -9.13
CA THR A 607 -4.01 -21.22 -8.71
C THR A 607 -3.65 -22.29 -7.70
N VAL A 608 -2.60 -23.05 -7.96
CA VAL A 608 -2.13 -24.13 -7.07
C VAL A 608 -0.83 -23.73 -6.41
N ARG A 609 -0.77 -23.87 -5.08
CA ARG A 609 0.40 -23.55 -4.29
C ARG A 609 0.61 -24.51 -3.12
N PRO A 610 1.86 -24.75 -2.66
CA PRO A 610 2.13 -25.42 -1.39
C PRO A 610 1.71 -24.53 -0.21
N GLY A 611 1.30 -25.14 0.89
CA GLY A 611 0.79 -24.43 2.05
C GLY A 611 -0.68 -24.03 1.95
N ALA A 612 -1.21 -23.45 3.02
CA ALA A 612 -2.58 -22.93 3.10
C ALA A 612 -2.66 -21.72 4.05
N ALA A 613 -3.60 -20.79 3.77
CA ALA A 613 -3.88 -19.67 4.67
C ALA A 613 -4.60 -20.14 5.94
N SER A 614 -5.53 -21.09 5.79
CA SER A 614 -6.26 -21.71 6.90
C SER A 614 -6.65 -23.15 6.53
N VAL A 615 -6.80 -23.99 7.54
CA VAL A 615 -7.31 -25.35 7.41
C VAL A 615 -8.44 -25.55 8.41
N THR A 616 -9.60 -25.98 7.91
CA THR A 616 -10.76 -26.36 8.73
C THR A 616 -11.13 -27.77 8.35
N THR A 617 -10.86 -28.76 9.25
CA THR A 617 -11.08 -30.16 8.98
C THR A 617 -11.26 -30.97 10.27
N VAL A 618 -11.99 -32.04 10.20
CA VAL A 618 -12.05 -33.09 11.26
C VAL A 618 -11.04 -34.21 11.00
N TYR A 619 -10.39 -34.22 9.83
CA TYR A 619 -9.41 -35.25 9.50
C TYR A 619 -8.07 -35.01 10.20
N PRO A 620 -7.38 -36.04 10.68
CA PRO A 620 -5.95 -35.92 10.97
C PRO A 620 -5.18 -35.67 9.68
N TYR A 621 -4.26 -34.72 9.70
CA TYR A 621 -3.42 -34.39 8.53
C TYR A 621 -2.02 -33.99 8.97
N ASN A 622 -1.07 -34.11 8.04
CA ASN A 622 0.30 -33.57 8.22
C ASN A 622 0.41 -32.16 7.66
N ALA A 623 0.61 -31.16 8.52
CA ALA A 623 0.70 -29.76 8.12
C ALA A 623 1.88 -29.47 7.16
N SER A 624 2.92 -30.34 7.13
CA SER A 624 4.03 -30.21 6.20
C SER A 624 3.71 -30.70 4.77
N GLN A 625 2.54 -31.30 4.55
CA GLN A 625 2.15 -31.95 3.29
C GLN A 625 0.88 -31.35 2.67
N ILE A 626 0.54 -30.12 3.05
CA ILE A 626 -0.65 -29.43 2.56
C ILE A 626 -0.37 -28.61 1.32
N MET A 627 -1.37 -28.51 0.46
CA MET A 627 -1.42 -27.64 -0.71
C MET A 627 -2.79 -27.02 -0.87
N THR A 628 -2.86 -25.86 -1.50
CA THR A 628 -4.12 -25.16 -1.76
C THR A 628 -4.36 -25.02 -3.26
N ILE A 629 -5.60 -25.23 -3.69
CA ILE A 629 -6.14 -24.76 -4.96
C ILE A 629 -7.07 -23.59 -4.65
N THR A 630 -6.68 -22.39 -5.08
CA THR A 630 -7.55 -21.21 -5.03
C THR A 630 -8.29 -21.11 -6.36
N ALA A 631 -9.61 -21.23 -6.34
CA ALA A 631 -10.45 -21.12 -7.53
C ALA A 631 -11.05 -19.71 -7.60
N TYR A 632 -10.88 -19.04 -8.74
CA TYR A 632 -11.36 -17.70 -9.04
C TYR A 632 -12.38 -17.77 -10.17
N LEU A 633 -13.56 -17.18 -9.97
CA LEU A 633 -14.42 -16.90 -11.12
C LEU A 633 -14.00 -15.57 -11.75
N SER A 634 -13.75 -15.54 -13.06
CA SER A 634 -13.13 -14.43 -13.76
C SER A 634 -14.04 -13.85 -14.86
N THR A 635 -13.58 -13.68 -16.10
CA THR A 635 -14.39 -13.08 -17.17
C THR A 635 -15.73 -13.79 -17.37
N GLY A 636 -16.73 -13.03 -17.80
CA GLY A 636 -18.11 -13.50 -18.04
C GLY A 636 -19.05 -13.31 -16.85
N ILE A 637 -18.55 -13.00 -15.65
CA ILE A 637 -19.43 -12.75 -14.50
C ILE A 637 -20.27 -11.49 -14.70
N THR A 638 -21.48 -11.50 -14.14
CA THR A 638 -22.46 -10.42 -14.21
C THR A 638 -22.66 -9.68 -12.90
N SER A 639 -22.21 -10.27 -11.79
CA SER A 639 -22.18 -9.62 -10.49
C SER A 639 -21.37 -8.33 -10.53
N ARG A 640 -21.92 -7.26 -9.97
CA ARG A 640 -21.28 -5.93 -9.87
C ARG A 640 -21.49 -5.36 -8.49
N GLY A 641 -20.50 -4.62 -8.02
CA GLY A 641 -20.52 -3.89 -6.77
C GLY A 641 -20.44 -2.39 -6.95
N ARG A 642 -20.27 -1.72 -5.83
CA ARG A 642 -20.09 -0.27 -5.75
C ARG A 642 -19.00 0.08 -4.76
N ILE A 643 -18.08 0.95 -5.14
CA ILE A 643 -17.09 1.60 -4.27
C ILE A 643 -17.57 3.02 -3.95
N GLY A 644 -17.35 3.47 -2.73
CA GLY A 644 -17.59 4.84 -2.30
C GLY A 644 -16.66 5.22 -1.17
N ILE A 645 -17.02 6.28 -0.46
CA ILE A 645 -16.35 6.75 0.76
C ILE A 645 -17.34 6.76 1.92
N ASP A 646 -16.85 6.69 3.13
CA ASP A 646 -17.61 6.93 4.36
C ASP A 646 -17.47 8.40 4.84
N ALA A 647 -18.03 8.71 6.01
CA ALA A 647 -17.98 10.05 6.59
C ALA A 647 -16.55 10.51 6.96
N ALA A 648 -15.61 9.59 7.14
CA ALA A 648 -14.18 9.88 7.34
C ALA A 648 -13.41 10.00 6.01
N LEU A 649 -14.12 9.99 4.88
CA LEU A 649 -13.59 9.97 3.52
C LEU A 649 -12.69 8.75 3.22
N THR A 650 -12.85 7.67 3.97
CA THR A 650 -12.18 6.39 3.74
C THR A 650 -12.85 5.66 2.59
N ALA A 651 -12.08 5.28 1.58
CA ALA A 651 -12.61 4.54 0.43
C ALA A 651 -12.90 3.08 0.82
N ARG A 652 -14.07 2.57 0.42
CA ARG A 652 -14.53 1.23 0.78
C ARG A 652 -15.53 0.66 -0.21
N PRO A 653 -15.71 -0.66 -0.27
CA PRO A 653 -16.88 -1.25 -0.91
C PRO A 653 -18.15 -0.83 -0.16
N LEU A 654 -19.12 -0.29 -0.89
CA LEU A 654 -20.49 -0.04 -0.41
C LEU A 654 -21.40 -1.22 -0.75
N VAL A 655 -21.12 -1.87 -1.87
CA VAL A 655 -21.75 -3.12 -2.30
C VAL A 655 -20.63 -4.04 -2.78
N ASN A 656 -20.52 -5.21 -2.16
CA ASN A 656 -19.55 -6.23 -2.57
C ASN A 656 -19.94 -6.80 -3.95
N PRO A 657 -18.97 -7.03 -4.86
CA PRO A 657 -19.24 -7.48 -6.22
C PRO A 657 -19.42 -9.00 -6.37
N TRP A 658 -19.42 -9.76 -5.27
CA TRP A 658 -19.40 -11.22 -5.31
C TRP A 658 -20.80 -11.80 -5.17
N PHE A 659 -21.19 -12.68 -6.09
CA PHE A 659 -22.44 -13.46 -6.06
C PHE A 659 -23.72 -12.61 -5.98
N VAL A 660 -23.70 -11.38 -6.47
CA VAL A 660 -24.91 -10.55 -6.64
C VAL A 660 -25.85 -11.23 -7.64
N ASP A 661 -25.28 -11.85 -8.67
CA ASP A 661 -25.99 -12.76 -9.57
C ASP A 661 -25.81 -14.21 -9.09
N PRO A 662 -26.91 -14.94 -8.78
CA PRO A 662 -26.83 -16.34 -8.33
C PRO A 662 -26.24 -17.30 -9.38
N VAL A 663 -26.30 -16.94 -10.67
CA VAL A 663 -25.69 -17.77 -11.75
C VAL A 663 -24.17 -17.80 -11.61
N ASP A 664 -23.54 -16.69 -11.23
CA ASP A 664 -22.08 -16.65 -10.96
C ASP A 664 -21.71 -17.63 -9.85
N LYS A 665 -22.49 -17.64 -8.75
CA LYS A 665 -22.29 -18.57 -7.62
C LYS A 665 -22.45 -20.02 -8.03
N ALA A 666 -23.48 -20.31 -8.82
CA ALA A 666 -23.75 -21.67 -9.29
C ALA A 666 -22.62 -22.22 -10.16
N VAL A 667 -22.04 -21.38 -11.04
CA VAL A 667 -20.91 -21.77 -11.88
C VAL A 667 -19.65 -22.02 -11.05
N LEU A 668 -19.38 -21.21 -10.01
CA LEU A 668 -18.25 -21.48 -9.11
C LEU A 668 -18.43 -22.81 -8.37
N ILE A 669 -19.62 -23.09 -7.83
CA ILE A 669 -19.93 -24.36 -7.19
C ILE A 669 -19.71 -25.54 -8.15
N GLN A 670 -20.16 -25.42 -9.41
CA GLN A 670 -19.92 -26.43 -10.43
C GLN A 670 -18.41 -26.65 -10.63
N GLY A 671 -17.63 -25.59 -10.79
CA GLY A 671 -16.18 -25.68 -11.01
C GLY A 671 -15.44 -26.32 -9.84
N LEU A 672 -15.83 -26.03 -8.61
CA LEU A 672 -15.26 -26.65 -7.42
C LEU A 672 -15.61 -28.14 -7.34
N ASN A 673 -16.86 -28.54 -7.64
CA ASN A 673 -17.25 -29.93 -7.71
C ASN A 673 -16.47 -30.70 -8.79
N ASP A 674 -16.24 -30.08 -9.95
CA ASP A 674 -15.44 -30.69 -11.02
C ASP A 674 -13.99 -30.94 -10.56
N ILE A 675 -13.37 -30.00 -9.87
CA ILE A 675 -12.01 -30.19 -9.29
C ILE A 675 -12.03 -31.37 -8.30
N VAL A 676 -12.99 -31.41 -7.40
CA VAL A 676 -13.10 -32.45 -6.35
C VAL A 676 -13.34 -33.81 -6.97
N SER A 677 -14.13 -33.88 -8.05
CA SER A 677 -14.44 -35.19 -8.72
C SER A 677 -13.21 -35.93 -9.27
N GLY A 678 -12.13 -35.16 -9.57
CA GLY A 678 -10.89 -35.75 -10.08
C GLY A 678 -9.97 -36.37 -9.01
N ILE A 679 -10.21 -36.13 -7.74
CA ILE A 679 -9.31 -36.57 -6.64
C ILE A 679 -9.07 -38.06 -6.64
N GLN A 680 -10.10 -38.85 -6.93
CA GLN A 680 -10.02 -40.31 -6.98
C GLN A 680 -8.99 -40.86 -7.98
N ASN A 681 -8.60 -40.02 -8.97
CA ASN A 681 -7.63 -40.40 -9.99
C ASN A 681 -6.17 -40.07 -9.58
N VAL A 682 -5.95 -39.50 -8.38
CA VAL A 682 -4.63 -39.15 -7.86
C VAL A 682 -4.42 -39.85 -6.52
N PRO A 683 -3.73 -41.01 -6.51
CA PRO A 683 -3.48 -41.74 -5.27
C PRO A 683 -2.77 -40.90 -4.21
N GLY A 684 -3.30 -40.88 -2.99
CA GLY A 684 -2.75 -40.10 -1.88
C GLY A 684 -3.25 -38.65 -1.78
N LEU A 685 -3.92 -38.12 -2.79
CA LEU A 685 -4.54 -36.78 -2.72
C LEU A 685 -5.84 -36.85 -1.93
N THR A 686 -5.92 -36.03 -0.87
CA THR A 686 -7.10 -35.98 0.01
C THR A 686 -7.53 -34.53 0.18
N LEU A 687 -8.82 -34.25 -0.03
CA LEU A 687 -9.43 -32.96 0.29
C LEU A 687 -9.62 -32.90 1.81
N ILE A 688 -9.09 -31.85 2.46
CA ILE A 688 -9.21 -31.67 3.91
C ILE A 688 -9.98 -30.37 4.27
N THR A 689 -10.14 -29.42 3.34
CA THR A 689 -11.01 -28.27 3.53
C THR A 689 -11.70 -27.91 2.21
N PRO A 690 -13.05 -28.01 2.14
CA PRO A 690 -13.88 -28.66 3.16
C PRO A 690 -13.60 -30.17 3.24
N ASP A 691 -13.84 -30.76 4.39
CA ASP A 691 -13.80 -32.22 4.53
C ASP A 691 -15.17 -32.86 4.19
N ASN A 692 -15.31 -34.18 4.39
CA ASN A 692 -16.54 -34.92 4.04
C ASN A 692 -17.76 -34.60 4.92
N THR A 693 -17.62 -33.75 5.93
CA THR A 693 -18.76 -33.30 6.76
C THR A 693 -19.51 -32.11 6.13
N THR A 694 -18.94 -31.48 5.09
CA THR A 694 -19.49 -30.28 4.46
C THR A 694 -19.51 -30.46 2.94
N THR A 695 -20.66 -30.28 2.30
CA THR A 695 -20.77 -30.31 0.85
C THR A 695 -20.11 -29.06 0.26
N ILE A 696 -19.66 -29.12 -1.00
CA ILE A 696 -19.12 -27.93 -1.71
C ILE A 696 -20.15 -26.80 -1.74
N THR A 697 -21.43 -27.13 -1.92
CA THR A 697 -22.53 -26.14 -1.93
C THR A 697 -22.65 -25.44 -0.58
N ASP A 698 -22.65 -26.18 0.52
CA ASP A 698 -22.73 -25.60 1.87
C ASP A 698 -21.46 -24.82 2.21
N TYR A 699 -20.30 -25.32 1.81
CA TYR A 699 -19.03 -24.62 1.98
C TYR A 699 -19.03 -23.25 1.32
N VAL A 700 -19.45 -23.16 0.05
CA VAL A 700 -19.56 -21.88 -0.68
C VAL A 700 -20.64 -20.97 -0.08
N ASN A 701 -21.77 -21.53 0.38
CA ASN A 701 -22.85 -20.75 0.97
C ASN A 701 -22.48 -20.11 2.31
N ASN A 702 -21.62 -20.78 3.07
CA ASN A 702 -21.16 -20.34 4.39
C ASN A 702 -19.75 -19.75 4.37
N TYR A 703 -19.15 -19.56 3.17
CA TYR A 703 -17.82 -18.97 3.06
C TYR A 703 -17.83 -17.52 3.52
N ASP A 704 -16.81 -17.15 4.30
CA ASP A 704 -16.68 -15.78 4.80
C ASP A 704 -16.62 -14.75 3.65
N PRO A 705 -17.55 -13.79 3.59
CA PRO A 705 -17.55 -12.79 2.51
C PRO A 705 -16.25 -11.98 2.39
N GLY A 706 -15.57 -11.74 3.51
CA GLY A 706 -14.26 -11.02 3.49
C GLY A 706 -13.17 -11.83 2.82
N SER A 707 -13.24 -13.17 2.92
CA SER A 707 -12.28 -14.09 2.31
C SER A 707 -12.52 -14.35 0.82
N LEU A 708 -13.65 -13.90 0.25
CA LEU A 708 -13.89 -13.93 -1.20
C LEU A 708 -13.03 -12.95 -1.98
N ASN A 709 -12.51 -11.93 -1.32
CA ASN A 709 -11.77 -10.84 -1.92
C ASN A 709 -10.43 -11.32 -2.51
N SER A 710 -10.25 -11.13 -3.82
CA SER A 710 -8.99 -11.39 -4.53
C SER A 710 -8.09 -10.16 -4.67
N ASN A 711 -8.57 -8.97 -4.29
CA ASN A 711 -7.93 -7.69 -4.51
C ASN A 711 -7.63 -7.38 -6.00
N HIS A 712 -8.47 -7.89 -6.91
CA HIS A 712 -8.43 -7.66 -8.35
C HIS A 712 -9.47 -6.62 -8.80
N TRP A 713 -9.72 -5.63 -7.97
CA TRP A 713 -10.75 -4.61 -8.16
C TRP A 713 -10.59 -3.81 -9.44
N VAL A 714 -11.60 -3.84 -10.32
CA VAL A 714 -11.65 -3.11 -11.58
C VAL A 714 -13.01 -2.41 -11.77
N GLY A 715 -13.09 -1.43 -12.64
CA GLY A 715 -14.35 -0.93 -13.19
C GLY A 715 -14.98 0.32 -12.57
N PRO A 716 -14.57 0.88 -11.41
CA PRO A 716 -15.29 2.01 -10.80
C PRO A 716 -15.27 3.30 -11.63
N CYS A 717 -14.41 3.41 -12.62
CA CYS A 717 -14.35 4.51 -13.59
C CYS A 717 -14.42 3.98 -15.04
N SER A 718 -15.22 2.95 -15.27
CA SER A 718 -15.27 2.19 -16.53
C SER A 718 -15.25 3.06 -17.79
N ILE A 719 -14.45 2.62 -18.74
CA ILE A 719 -14.44 3.19 -20.10
C ILE A 719 -15.82 3.07 -20.74
N GLY A 720 -16.21 4.09 -21.52
CA GLY A 720 -17.56 4.20 -22.09
C GLY A 720 -18.62 4.71 -21.11
N ILE A 721 -18.39 4.60 -19.79
CA ILE A 721 -19.31 5.01 -18.74
C ILE A 721 -18.82 6.31 -18.08
N VAL A 722 -17.72 6.29 -17.32
CA VAL A 722 -17.14 7.44 -16.62
C VAL A 722 -16.14 8.17 -17.50
N VAL A 723 -15.29 7.43 -18.21
CA VAL A 723 -14.36 8.00 -19.19
C VAL A 723 -14.80 7.65 -20.62
N ASP A 724 -14.37 8.46 -21.58
CA ASP A 724 -14.56 8.19 -23.01
C ASP A 724 -13.52 7.17 -23.52
N GLU A 725 -13.54 6.90 -24.83
CA GLU A 725 -12.60 5.98 -25.48
C GLU A 725 -11.12 6.45 -25.49
N ASN A 726 -10.87 7.72 -25.14
CA ASN A 726 -9.54 8.30 -24.97
C ASN A 726 -9.17 8.46 -23.50
N THR A 727 -9.87 7.76 -22.60
CA THR A 727 -9.71 7.81 -21.14
C THR A 727 -9.99 9.18 -20.51
N LEU A 728 -10.56 10.14 -21.26
CA LEU A 728 -10.94 11.45 -20.76
C LEU A 728 -12.18 11.32 -19.86
N VAL A 729 -12.10 11.85 -18.66
CA VAL A 729 -13.25 11.93 -17.72
C VAL A 729 -14.34 12.80 -18.35
N LYS A 730 -15.52 12.23 -18.56
CA LYS A 730 -16.65 12.92 -19.20
C LYS A 730 -16.99 14.21 -18.46
N GLY A 731 -17.29 15.26 -19.19
CA GLY A 731 -17.54 16.59 -18.63
C GLY A 731 -16.27 17.40 -18.30
N THR A 732 -15.08 16.84 -18.48
CA THR A 732 -13.81 17.56 -18.34
C THR A 732 -13.10 17.70 -19.70
N LYS A 733 -12.08 18.57 -19.77
CA LYS A 733 -11.33 18.82 -21.01
C LYS A 733 -9.96 18.17 -21.06
N ASN A 734 -9.36 17.91 -19.89
CA ASN A 734 -7.95 17.51 -19.80
C ASN A 734 -7.64 16.64 -18.55
N LEU A 735 -8.62 15.89 -18.06
CA LEU A 735 -8.46 14.90 -16.98
C LEU A 735 -8.61 13.49 -17.54
N HIS A 736 -7.57 12.70 -17.48
CA HIS A 736 -7.54 11.32 -17.95
C HIS A 736 -7.37 10.34 -16.79
N ILE A 737 -7.79 9.08 -17.00
CA ILE A 737 -7.56 7.99 -16.04
C ILE A 737 -6.83 6.87 -16.75
N ILE A 738 -5.71 6.39 -16.17
CA ILE A 738 -4.91 5.28 -16.67
C ILE A 738 -4.56 4.34 -15.52
N ASP A 739 -5.52 3.54 -15.07
CA ASP A 739 -5.34 2.51 -14.04
C ASP A 739 -6.45 1.44 -14.14
N ALA A 740 -6.50 0.53 -13.17
CA ALA A 740 -7.47 -0.56 -13.13
C ALA A 740 -8.93 -0.09 -13.12
N SER A 741 -9.21 1.14 -12.72
CA SER A 741 -10.57 1.65 -12.61
C SER A 741 -11.29 1.81 -13.96
N ILE A 742 -10.54 1.94 -15.07
CA ILE A 742 -11.15 2.06 -16.41
C ILE A 742 -11.52 0.71 -17.02
N VAL A 743 -10.99 -0.41 -16.52
CA VAL A 743 -11.21 -1.76 -17.05
C VAL A 743 -12.68 -2.16 -16.84
N PRO A 744 -13.50 -2.36 -17.89
CA PRO A 744 -14.94 -2.45 -17.75
C PRO A 744 -15.44 -3.78 -17.16
N SER A 745 -14.65 -4.83 -17.27
CA SER A 745 -14.93 -6.16 -16.71
C SER A 745 -13.65 -6.92 -16.41
N LEU A 746 -13.73 -7.95 -15.58
CA LEU A 746 -12.58 -8.81 -15.27
C LEU A 746 -12.07 -9.51 -16.52
N PRO A 747 -10.74 -9.55 -16.72
CA PRO A 747 -10.13 -10.40 -17.76
C PRO A 747 -10.14 -11.88 -17.36
N VAL A 748 -9.67 -12.72 -18.24
CA VAL A 748 -9.52 -14.17 -17.98
C VAL A 748 -8.34 -14.41 -17.02
N GLY A 749 -8.55 -14.16 -15.75
CA GLY A 749 -7.57 -14.36 -14.69
C GLY A 749 -7.09 -13.08 -14.01
N ASN A 750 -5.89 -13.12 -13.41
CA ASN A 750 -5.31 -11.96 -12.71
C ASN A 750 -5.12 -10.77 -13.65
N PRO A 751 -5.52 -9.54 -13.25
CA PRO A 751 -5.70 -8.44 -14.19
C PRO A 751 -4.42 -7.66 -14.55
N SER A 752 -3.27 -7.94 -13.92
CA SER A 752 -2.04 -7.12 -14.06
C SER A 752 -1.62 -6.91 -15.52
N GLY A 753 -1.52 -7.98 -16.33
CA GLY A 753 -1.13 -7.88 -17.72
C GLY A 753 -2.13 -7.10 -18.59
N THR A 754 -3.42 -7.25 -18.33
CA THR A 754 -4.50 -6.49 -18.98
C THR A 754 -4.44 -5.02 -18.63
N ILE A 755 -4.26 -4.67 -17.34
CA ILE A 755 -4.12 -3.28 -16.87
C ILE A 755 -2.92 -2.61 -17.53
N MET A 756 -1.78 -3.30 -17.57
CA MET A 756 -0.55 -2.75 -18.17
C MET A 756 -0.66 -2.61 -19.69
N SER A 757 -1.29 -3.58 -20.40
CA SER A 757 -1.57 -3.47 -21.84
C SER A 757 -2.54 -2.32 -22.13
N ALA A 758 -3.57 -2.14 -21.30
CA ALA A 758 -4.49 -1.02 -21.39
C ALA A 758 -3.78 0.32 -21.16
N ALA A 759 -2.83 0.39 -20.21
CA ALA A 759 -2.07 1.61 -19.95
C ALA A 759 -1.18 2.01 -21.15
N GLU A 760 -0.52 1.06 -21.81
CA GLU A 760 0.23 1.32 -23.05
C GLU A 760 -0.67 1.89 -24.16
N GLN A 761 -1.87 1.33 -24.32
CA GLN A 761 -2.85 1.83 -25.32
C GLN A 761 -3.41 3.19 -24.92
N ALA A 762 -3.75 3.38 -23.65
CA ALA A 762 -4.29 4.62 -23.11
C ALA A 762 -3.33 5.79 -23.34
N VAL A 763 -2.06 5.65 -22.94
CA VAL A 763 -1.09 6.73 -23.11
C VAL A 763 -0.83 7.07 -24.56
N ALA A 764 -0.84 6.07 -25.47
CA ALA A 764 -0.72 6.30 -26.89
C ALA A 764 -1.91 7.12 -27.43
N LYS A 765 -3.15 6.82 -26.99
CA LYS A 765 -4.34 7.61 -27.33
C LYS A 765 -4.25 9.04 -26.78
N VAL A 766 -3.84 9.22 -25.52
CA VAL A 766 -3.68 10.55 -24.92
C VAL A 766 -2.65 11.41 -25.67
N LEU A 767 -1.52 10.84 -26.07
CA LEU A 767 -0.50 11.53 -26.88
C LEU A 767 -0.99 11.90 -28.27
N ALA A 768 -1.87 11.11 -28.87
CA ALA A 768 -2.43 11.37 -30.20
C ALA A 768 -3.52 12.45 -30.22
N LEU A 769 -4.05 12.86 -29.05
CA LEU A 769 -5.10 13.87 -28.96
C LEU A 769 -4.60 15.25 -29.39
N ALA A 770 -5.31 15.90 -30.29
CA ALA A 770 -5.05 17.27 -30.70
C ALA A 770 -5.18 18.26 -29.51
N GLY A 771 -4.46 19.38 -29.58
CA GLY A 771 -4.52 20.45 -28.56
C GLY A 771 -3.83 20.12 -27.24
N GLY A 772 -3.08 19.03 -27.16
CA GLY A 772 -2.22 18.70 -26.01
C GLY A 772 -0.90 19.49 -25.99
N PRO A 773 -0.12 19.35 -24.90
CA PRO A 773 1.21 19.94 -24.76
C PRO A 773 2.23 19.30 -25.70
#